data_0d97186f68dd1304952ed2a679b3ea80
#
_entry.id   0d97186f68dd1304952ed2a679b3ea80
#
_cell.length_a   1.000
_cell.length_b   1.000
_cell.length_c   1.000
_cell.angle_alpha   90.00
_cell.angle_beta   90.00
_cell.angle_gamma   90.00
#
_symmetry.space_group_name_H-M   'P 1'
#
loop_
_entity.id
_entity.type
_entity.pdbx_description
1 polymer ?
#
loop_
_entity_poly.entity_id
_entity_poly.type
_entity_poly.pdbx_seq_one_letter_code
_entity_poly.pdbx_strand_id
1 'polypeptide(L)'
;MPDSTTQEQTYHLLDGIETPHDLRRLRPDQLPELCEEIRRFMLSTLSVIPGHLGANLGAVEITVAMHYVFDTPEDRIVWDVGHQAYVHKILTGRRRDFYTLRTWGGLAGFPIPSESEYDTFAAGHASNSISAALGMAVATALKDESRRVVAFIGDGAMSGGMAFEGLNNASSYPNNLLIILNDNNMSIDKNVGGLNRHMVNLLTNPTYNSMRYDMYRMLRKLNIVHEDQHKDLQRFNNRIKALLSGQTNFFDSFSIRYLGPTDGHDVVHLVQILQDIRDMKGPRLLHISTMKGKGYAPAEKEPTIWHAPGKFDPKTGERISSTSAMPQPPKFQDVFGETLVELADMDERIVSVTPAMPTGCSMTYMMEKYPKRSFDVGIAEEHAVTFSSGMAVEGFIPVCNIYSTFMQRAYDQLIHDVALTESHVVFCLDRAGLVGEDGATHQGAFDIAYLRTIPGMAVCSPYDEIQLRHLMYSACFDWSGPIAIRYPRGAGSVVDWKQPMEHYPFAKARILREGSSLAVLSLGPIGVSAAIVVERLQAEGHSVAHVDLVFAKPLDEECLRKLFASVPNLLVIEEGCLSGGVGSAILQLAMEAGYKGRIKTLGLPDEFISHGTPAEQKRYCGLDEDSIYDAAKALLGTKVEG
;
A
#
# COMPACT_ATOMS: atom_id res chain seq x y z
N MET A 1 12.93 -25.89 -11.16
CA MET A 1 12.55 -26.75 -10.03
C MET A 1 13.51 -26.42 -8.90
N PRO A 2 13.07 -26.09 -7.69
CA PRO A 2 13.99 -25.88 -6.57
C PRO A 2 14.60 -27.23 -6.19
N ASP A 3 15.84 -27.18 -5.78
CA ASP A 3 16.69 -28.30 -5.40
C ASP A 3 16.03 -29.17 -4.32
N SER A 4 16.02 -30.48 -4.49
CA SER A 4 15.29 -31.49 -3.71
C SER A 4 15.89 -31.80 -2.32
N THR A 5 16.37 -30.81 -1.59
CA THR A 5 16.97 -30.97 -0.25
C THR A 5 16.25 -30.23 0.89
N THR A 6 15.05 -29.72 0.68
CA THR A 6 14.18 -29.33 1.80
C THR A 6 13.61 -30.61 2.41
N GLN A 7 14.18 -31.11 3.51
CA GLN A 7 13.52 -32.09 4.36
C GLN A 7 12.11 -31.57 4.63
N GLU A 8 11.07 -32.33 4.24
CA GLU A 8 9.68 -32.03 4.60
C GLU A 8 9.61 -31.94 6.12
N GLN A 9 9.50 -30.74 6.63
CA GLN A 9 9.29 -30.50 8.05
C GLN A 9 7.89 -31.03 8.39
N THR A 10 7.81 -32.08 9.20
CA THR A 10 6.53 -32.63 9.66
C THR A 10 6.04 -31.84 10.86
N TYR A 11 4.78 -31.42 10.82
CA TYR A 11 4.10 -30.69 11.89
C TYR A 11 3.04 -31.59 12.51
N HIS A 12 3.07 -31.72 13.83
CA HIS A 12 2.20 -32.65 14.55
C HIS A 12 0.71 -32.30 14.44
N LEU A 13 0.39 -31.02 14.58
CA LEU A 13 -0.99 -30.52 14.52
C LEU A 13 -1.33 -29.87 13.20
N LEU A 14 -0.44 -29.01 12.68
CA LEU A 14 -0.68 -28.22 11.48
C LEU A 14 -0.88 -29.08 10.22
N ASP A 15 -0.22 -30.24 10.12
CA ASP A 15 -0.39 -31.14 8.98
C ASP A 15 -1.80 -31.75 8.90
N GLY A 16 -2.53 -31.81 10.01
CA GLY A 16 -3.91 -32.25 10.10
C GLY A 16 -4.96 -31.15 9.85
N ILE A 17 -4.55 -29.91 9.58
CA ILE A 17 -5.45 -28.78 9.40
C ILE A 17 -5.45 -28.33 7.94
N GLU A 18 -6.56 -28.53 7.24
CA GLU A 18 -6.79 -27.98 5.91
C GLU A 18 -7.75 -26.77 5.97
N THR A 19 -8.74 -26.80 6.86
CA THR A 19 -9.76 -25.76 6.98
C THR A 19 -10.01 -25.37 8.44
N PRO A 20 -10.69 -24.24 8.70
CA PRO A 20 -11.10 -23.87 10.05
C PRO A 20 -11.97 -24.91 10.75
N HIS A 21 -12.66 -25.77 10.01
CA HIS A 21 -13.42 -26.87 10.59
C HIS A 21 -12.50 -27.90 11.28
N ASP A 22 -11.32 -28.19 10.72
CA ASP A 22 -10.36 -29.10 11.34
C ASP A 22 -9.71 -28.46 12.57
N LEU A 23 -9.40 -27.17 12.50
CA LEU A 23 -8.91 -26.39 13.64
C LEU A 23 -9.84 -26.47 14.85
N ARG A 24 -11.16 -26.35 14.62
CA ARG A 24 -12.18 -26.40 15.69
C ARG A 24 -12.33 -27.77 16.37
N ARG A 25 -11.71 -28.83 15.82
CA ARG A 25 -11.66 -30.16 16.47
C ARG A 25 -10.56 -30.28 17.51
N LEU A 26 -9.58 -29.34 17.51
CA LEU A 26 -8.53 -29.35 18.51
C LEU A 26 -9.08 -28.92 19.87
N ARG A 27 -8.46 -29.45 20.95
CA ARG A 27 -8.72 -28.96 22.30
C ARG A 27 -8.00 -27.61 22.50
N PRO A 28 -8.56 -26.72 23.34
CA PRO A 28 -7.92 -25.42 23.61
C PRO A 28 -6.46 -25.50 24.10
N ASP A 29 -6.11 -26.56 24.84
CA ASP A 29 -4.75 -26.78 25.34
C ASP A 29 -3.72 -27.14 24.23
N GLN A 30 -4.17 -27.51 23.03
CA GLN A 30 -3.32 -27.78 21.86
C GLN A 30 -3.04 -26.53 21.00
N LEU A 31 -3.83 -25.45 21.16
CA LEU A 31 -3.69 -24.26 20.34
C LEU A 31 -2.33 -23.54 20.49
N PRO A 32 -1.71 -23.47 21.68
CA PRO A 32 -0.36 -22.90 21.79
C PRO A 32 0.69 -23.65 20.96
N GLU A 33 0.65 -25.00 20.95
CA GLU A 33 1.55 -25.82 20.12
C GLU A 33 1.32 -25.55 18.63
N LEU A 34 0.06 -25.46 18.21
CA LEU A 34 -0.30 -25.10 16.83
C LEU A 34 0.27 -23.72 16.42
N CYS A 35 0.16 -22.72 17.30
CA CYS A 35 0.71 -21.38 17.04
C CYS A 35 2.22 -21.43 16.80
N GLU A 36 2.95 -22.23 17.57
CA GLU A 36 4.39 -22.40 17.38
C GLU A 36 4.72 -23.17 16.09
N GLU A 37 3.92 -24.15 15.69
CA GLU A 37 4.07 -24.85 14.42
C GLU A 37 3.85 -23.89 13.23
N ILE A 38 2.82 -23.04 13.29
CA ILE A 38 2.55 -22.03 12.27
C ILE A 38 3.72 -21.05 12.15
N ARG A 39 4.30 -20.59 13.27
CA ARG A 39 5.51 -19.73 13.25
C ARG A 39 6.68 -20.40 12.57
N ARG A 40 6.97 -21.66 12.91
CA ARG A 40 8.06 -22.42 12.29
C ARG A 40 7.83 -22.60 10.79
N PHE A 41 6.59 -22.90 10.37
CA PHE A 41 6.21 -22.99 8.97
C PHE A 41 6.45 -21.65 8.23
N MET A 42 5.97 -20.52 8.79
CA MET A 42 6.17 -19.22 8.19
C MET A 42 7.66 -18.84 8.10
N LEU A 43 8.43 -19.07 9.15
CA LEU A 43 9.87 -18.76 9.14
C LEU A 43 10.61 -19.59 8.08
N SER A 44 10.34 -20.87 7.96
CA SER A 44 10.96 -21.72 6.94
C SER A 44 10.59 -21.31 5.52
N THR A 45 9.32 -20.95 5.28
CA THR A 45 8.84 -20.61 3.95
C THR A 45 9.25 -19.19 3.54
N LEU A 46 9.01 -18.19 4.43
CA LEU A 46 9.28 -16.79 4.13
C LEU A 46 10.78 -16.44 4.14
N SER A 47 11.64 -17.31 4.65
CA SER A 47 13.08 -17.16 4.52
C SER A 47 13.56 -17.31 3.08
N VAL A 48 12.83 -18.07 2.25
CA VAL A 48 13.15 -18.37 0.85
C VAL A 48 12.27 -17.57 -0.11
N ILE A 49 10.99 -17.39 0.26
CA ILE A 49 9.98 -16.65 -0.53
C ILE A 49 9.68 -15.35 0.21
N PRO A 50 10.20 -14.20 -0.28
CA PRO A 50 10.03 -12.92 0.43
C PRO A 50 8.57 -12.51 0.59
N GLY A 51 8.20 -12.10 1.82
CA GLY A 51 6.86 -11.65 2.17
C GLY A 51 6.86 -10.79 3.43
N HIS A 52 5.65 -10.44 3.91
CA HIS A 52 5.45 -9.69 5.14
C HIS A 52 5.62 -10.61 6.35
N LEU A 53 6.76 -10.57 7.03
CA LEU A 53 7.07 -11.51 8.11
C LEU A 53 6.63 -11.00 9.50
N GLY A 54 7.13 -9.82 9.89
CA GLY A 54 6.97 -9.35 11.28
C GLY A 54 5.51 -9.16 11.71
N ALA A 55 4.66 -8.62 10.83
CA ALA A 55 3.24 -8.41 11.10
C ALA A 55 2.50 -9.75 11.27
N ASN A 56 2.82 -10.75 10.46
CA ASN A 56 2.22 -12.09 10.54
C ASN A 56 2.62 -12.84 11.81
N LEU A 57 3.90 -12.77 12.20
CA LEU A 57 4.36 -13.36 13.46
C LEU A 57 3.64 -12.77 14.68
N GLY A 58 3.29 -11.47 14.63
CA GLY A 58 2.55 -10.78 15.68
C GLY A 58 1.05 -11.10 15.72
N ALA A 59 0.48 -11.70 14.66
CA ALA A 59 -0.95 -11.94 14.55
C ALA A 59 -1.34 -13.44 14.61
N VAL A 60 -0.42 -14.34 14.96
CA VAL A 60 -0.67 -15.80 14.93
C VAL A 60 -1.80 -16.19 15.87
N GLU A 61 -1.71 -15.86 17.16
CA GLU A 61 -2.64 -16.30 18.18
C GLU A 61 -4.04 -15.76 17.93
N ILE A 62 -4.15 -14.48 17.60
CA ILE A 62 -5.47 -13.88 17.35
C ILE A 62 -6.13 -14.46 16.09
N THR A 63 -5.36 -14.76 15.04
CA THR A 63 -5.90 -15.38 13.83
C THR A 63 -6.38 -16.79 14.11
N VAL A 64 -5.60 -17.60 14.85
CA VAL A 64 -6.02 -18.93 15.30
C VAL A 64 -7.29 -18.83 16.14
N ALA A 65 -7.34 -17.91 17.12
CA ALA A 65 -8.50 -17.72 17.99
C ALA A 65 -9.76 -17.30 17.21
N MET A 66 -9.62 -16.40 16.22
CA MET A 66 -10.75 -16.00 15.35
C MET A 66 -11.31 -17.19 14.58
N HIS A 67 -10.48 -17.98 13.89
CA HIS A 67 -10.94 -19.14 13.13
C HIS A 67 -11.43 -20.30 14.00
N TYR A 68 -10.97 -20.35 15.26
CA TYR A 68 -11.47 -21.31 16.23
C TYR A 68 -12.88 -20.98 16.74
N VAL A 69 -13.21 -19.68 16.90
CA VAL A 69 -14.45 -19.21 17.52
C VAL A 69 -15.53 -18.87 16.50
N PHE A 70 -15.17 -18.25 15.38
CA PHE A 70 -16.11 -17.84 14.32
C PHE A 70 -16.23 -18.92 13.25
N ASP A 71 -17.46 -19.13 12.78
CA ASP A 71 -17.76 -20.16 11.77
C ASP A 71 -17.55 -19.63 10.35
N THR A 72 -16.27 -19.37 10.02
CA THR A 72 -15.90 -18.93 8.66
C THR A 72 -16.02 -20.10 7.66
N PRO A 73 -16.48 -19.85 6.42
CA PRO A 73 -16.71 -18.55 5.77
C PRO A 73 -18.11 -17.93 6.03
N GLU A 74 -19.02 -18.60 6.74
CA GLU A 74 -20.35 -18.05 7.03
C GLU A 74 -20.25 -16.78 7.86
N ASP A 75 -19.52 -16.78 8.97
CA ASP A 75 -19.10 -15.57 9.67
C ASP A 75 -18.02 -14.87 8.84
N ARG A 76 -18.01 -13.55 8.81
CA ARG A 76 -17.15 -12.74 7.95
C ARG A 76 -16.01 -12.09 8.74
N ILE A 77 -14.78 -12.23 8.24
CA ILE A 77 -13.62 -11.51 8.75
C ILE A 77 -13.14 -10.57 7.64
N VAL A 78 -13.10 -9.27 7.95
CA VAL A 78 -12.58 -8.22 7.06
C VAL A 78 -11.23 -7.77 7.58
N TRP A 79 -10.19 -7.99 6.80
CA TRP A 79 -8.82 -7.63 7.13
C TRP A 79 -8.51 -6.21 6.67
N ASP A 80 -8.03 -5.35 7.57
CA ASP A 80 -7.50 -4.04 7.20
C ASP A 80 -6.06 -4.19 6.69
N VAL A 81 -5.72 -3.55 5.58
CA VAL A 81 -4.46 -3.76 4.83
C VAL A 81 -4.29 -5.22 4.38
N GLY A 82 -4.38 -6.19 5.27
CA GLY A 82 -4.32 -7.62 4.98
C GLY A 82 -2.91 -8.21 4.83
N HIS A 83 -1.85 -7.42 5.01
CA HIS A 83 -0.47 -7.91 5.00
C HIS A 83 -0.15 -8.86 6.16
N GLN A 84 -0.96 -8.89 7.21
CA GLN A 84 -0.89 -9.77 8.38
C GLN A 84 -1.77 -11.03 8.26
N ALA A 85 -2.35 -11.32 7.08
CA ALA A 85 -3.33 -12.38 6.89
C ALA A 85 -2.73 -13.71 6.38
N TYR A 86 -1.43 -13.95 6.53
CA TYR A 86 -0.83 -15.20 6.06
C TYR A 86 -1.28 -16.41 6.87
N VAL A 87 -1.44 -16.26 8.18
CA VAL A 87 -2.01 -17.31 9.04
C VAL A 87 -3.45 -17.64 8.63
N HIS A 88 -4.24 -16.64 8.25
CA HIS A 88 -5.56 -16.86 7.67
C HIS A 88 -5.49 -17.72 6.39
N LYS A 89 -4.58 -17.41 5.46
CA LYS A 89 -4.38 -18.25 4.24
C LYS A 89 -3.96 -19.69 4.59
N ILE A 90 -3.05 -19.85 5.54
CA ILE A 90 -2.56 -21.17 6.00
C ILE A 90 -3.71 -22.01 6.56
N LEU A 91 -4.62 -21.42 7.35
CA LEU A 91 -5.73 -22.12 8.01
C LEU A 91 -6.96 -22.31 7.12
N THR A 92 -6.97 -21.75 5.92
CA THR A 92 -8.12 -21.75 4.98
C THR A 92 -7.79 -22.43 3.64
N GLY A 93 -7.07 -23.56 3.69
CA GLY A 93 -6.85 -24.46 2.56
C GLY A 93 -5.65 -24.14 1.67
N ARG A 94 -4.93 -23.04 1.94
CA ARG A 94 -3.84 -22.57 1.05
C ARG A 94 -2.42 -22.89 1.54
N ARG A 95 -2.29 -23.68 2.60
CA ARG A 95 -0.98 -24.03 3.17
C ARG A 95 -0.07 -24.76 2.19
N ARG A 96 -0.64 -25.68 1.40
CA ARG A 96 0.14 -26.48 0.43
C ARG A 96 0.70 -25.62 -0.70
N ASP A 97 -0.03 -24.59 -1.10
CA ASP A 97 0.37 -23.68 -2.18
C ASP A 97 1.14 -22.46 -1.66
N PHE A 98 1.38 -22.38 -0.34
CA PHE A 98 1.98 -21.21 0.28
C PHE A 98 3.39 -20.88 -0.23
N TYR A 99 4.09 -21.86 -0.80
CA TYR A 99 5.37 -21.67 -1.48
C TYR A 99 5.28 -20.87 -2.80
N THR A 100 4.06 -20.65 -3.32
CA THR A 100 3.81 -19.81 -4.50
C THR A 100 3.42 -18.38 -4.15
N LEU A 101 3.47 -18.01 -2.86
CA LEU A 101 3.06 -16.71 -2.38
C LEU A 101 3.76 -15.57 -3.14
N ARG A 102 2.99 -14.61 -3.68
CA ARG A 102 3.48 -13.44 -4.40
C ARG A 102 4.25 -13.73 -5.70
N THR A 103 4.16 -14.96 -6.23
CA THR A 103 4.71 -15.33 -7.54
C THR A 103 3.62 -15.29 -8.61
N TRP A 104 3.99 -15.09 -9.85
CA TRP A 104 3.04 -15.05 -10.97
C TRP A 104 2.19 -16.32 -11.05
N GLY A 105 0.86 -16.16 -11.04
CA GLY A 105 -0.09 -17.28 -11.03
C GLY A 105 -0.18 -18.05 -9.71
N GLY A 106 0.54 -17.64 -8.68
CA GLY A 106 0.48 -18.21 -7.34
C GLY A 106 -0.44 -17.44 -6.40
N LEU A 107 -0.27 -17.65 -5.08
CA LEU A 107 -1.07 -16.98 -4.05
C LEU A 107 -0.74 -15.49 -3.95
N ALA A 108 -1.77 -14.67 -3.83
CA ALA A 108 -1.65 -13.24 -3.58
C ALA A 108 -1.07 -12.94 -2.19
N GLY A 109 -0.37 -11.81 -2.07
CA GLY A 109 0.18 -11.32 -0.79
C GLY A 109 -0.88 -10.78 0.18
N PHE A 110 -2.12 -10.58 -0.30
CA PHE A 110 -3.25 -10.01 0.43
C PHE A 110 -4.50 -10.88 0.22
N PRO A 111 -5.51 -10.84 1.12
CA PRO A 111 -6.81 -11.45 0.87
C PRO A 111 -7.48 -10.88 -0.38
N ILE A 112 -7.97 -11.76 -1.25
CA ILE A 112 -8.70 -11.42 -2.47
C ILE A 112 -9.87 -12.41 -2.65
N PRO A 113 -11.14 -11.95 -2.77
CA PRO A 113 -12.31 -12.81 -2.88
C PRO A 113 -12.28 -13.82 -4.04
N SER A 114 -11.55 -13.50 -5.11
CA SER A 114 -11.38 -14.43 -6.24
C SER A 114 -10.43 -15.60 -5.95
N GLU A 115 -9.64 -15.53 -4.87
CA GLU A 115 -8.69 -16.58 -4.47
C GLU A 115 -9.33 -17.60 -3.54
N SER A 116 -10.23 -17.15 -2.65
CA SER A 116 -10.85 -18.02 -1.65
C SER A 116 -12.20 -17.47 -1.14
N GLU A 117 -13.16 -18.36 -0.87
CA GLU A 117 -14.42 -18.00 -0.23
C GLU A 117 -14.26 -17.42 1.20
N TYR A 118 -13.13 -17.69 1.83
CA TYR A 118 -12.77 -17.13 3.14
C TYR A 118 -12.29 -15.68 3.06
N ASP A 119 -11.88 -15.21 1.89
CA ASP A 119 -11.40 -13.84 1.66
C ASP A 119 -12.62 -12.93 1.40
N THR A 120 -13.24 -12.44 2.47
CA THR A 120 -14.53 -11.74 2.42
C THR A 120 -14.48 -10.42 1.63
N PHE A 121 -13.36 -9.72 1.67
CA PHE A 121 -13.16 -8.40 1.06
C PHE A 121 -11.73 -8.24 0.57
N ALA A 122 -11.54 -7.55 -0.56
CA ALA A 122 -10.20 -7.27 -1.08
C ALA A 122 -9.44 -6.35 -0.11
N ALA A 123 -8.24 -6.79 0.28
CA ALA A 123 -7.37 -6.04 1.16
C ALA A 123 -6.14 -5.52 0.40
N GLY A 124 -5.45 -4.51 0.95
CA GLY A 124 -4.26 -3.86 0.38
C GLY A 124 -4.10 -2.44 0.89
N HIS A 125 -5.19 -1.66 0.93
CA HIS A 125 -5.23 -0.30 1.43
C HIS A 125 -5.76 -0.24 2.86
N ALA A 126 -5.24 0.70 3.67
CA ALA A 126 -5.56 0.82 5.08
C ALA A 126 -6.92 1.52 5.34
N SER A 127 -7.43 1.34 6.57
CA SER A 127 -8.52 2.11 7.17
C SER A 127 -9.94 1.83 6.62
N ASN A 128 -10.11 0.84 5.74
CA ASN A 128 -11.39 0.55 5.09
C ASN A 128 -12.19 -0.59 5.77
N SER A 129 -11.54 -1.40 6.62
CA SER A 129 -12.14 -2.61 7.17
C SER A 129 -13.38 -2.35 8.04
N ILE A 130 -13.36 -1.29 8.86
CA ILE A 130 -14.49 -0.95 9.73
C ILE A 130 -15.71 -0.60 8.90
N SER A 131 -15.57 0.24 7.88
CA SER A 131 -16.68 0.65 7.00
C SER A 131 -17.23 -0.53 6.20
N ALA A 132 -16.37 -1.38 5.63
CA ALA A 132 -16.78 -2.56 4.89
C ALA A 132 -17.53 -3.57 5.80
N ALA A 133 -16.94 -3.86 6.97
CA ALA A 133 -17.56 -4.77 7.95
C ALA A 133 -18.85 -4.21 8.53
N LEU A 134 -18.95 -2.90 8.76
CA LEU A 134 -20.19 -2.26 9.20
C LEU A 134 -21.30 -2.43 8.15
N GLY A 135 -20.99 -2.19 6.88
CA GLY A 135 -21.95 -2.42 5.79
C GLY A 135 -22.45 -3.86 5.75
N MET A 136 -21.55 -4.85 5.93
CA MET A 136 -21.94 -6.27 6.00
C MET A 136 -22.79 -6.57 7.25
N ALA A 137 -22.45 -6.04 8.41
CA ALA A 137 -23.17 -6.26 9.66
C ALA A 137 -24.58 -5.65 9.62
N VAL A 138 -24.73 -4.45 9.03
CA VAL A 138 -26.05 -3.82 8.80
C VAL A 138 -26.87 -4.63 7.80
N ALA A 139 -26.27 -5.10 6.69
CA ALA A 139 -26.96 -5.94 5.71
C ALA A 139 -27.44 -7.27 6.32
N THR A 140 -26.63 -7.88 7.19
CA THR A 140 -26.99 -9.08 7.94
C THR A 140 -28.20 -8.83 8.86
N ALA A 141 -28.20 -7.70 9.58
CA ALA A 141 -29.32 -7.30 10.44
C ALA A 141 -30.62 -7.05 9.65
N LEU A 142 -30.51 -6.42 8.45
CA LEU A 142 -31.66 -6.17 7.58
C LEU A 142 -32.30 -7.45 7.00
N LYS A 143 -31.51 -8.53 6.91
CA LYS A 143 -31.96 -9.85 6.43
C LYS A 143 -32.42 -10.77 7.57
N ASP A 144 -32.40 -10.31 8.82
CA ASP A 144 -32.63 -11.13 10.02
C ASP A 144 -31.74 -12.38 10.10
N GLU A 145 -30.51 -12.30 9.55
CA GLU A 145 -29.51 -13.37 9.62
C GLU A 145 -28.73 -13.29 10.94
N SER A 146 -28.21 -14.45 11.40
CA SER A 146 -27.39 -14.54 12.62
C SER A 146 -25.88 -14.46 12.38
N ARG A 147 -25.46 -14.13 11.16
CA ARG A 147 -24.05 -14.04 10.75
C ARG A 147 -23.30 -13.01 11.59
N ARG A 148 -22.09 -13.37 12.00
CA ARG A 148 -21.19 -12.47 12.72
C ARG A 148 -20.22 -11.81 11.75
N VAL A 149 -19.89 -10.54 12.01
CA VAL A 149 -18.94 -9.78 11.19
C VAL A 149 -17.85 -9.19 12.08
N VAL A 150 -16.61 -9.47 11.71
CA VAL A 150 -15.41 -9.03 12.43
C VAL A 150 -14.58 -8.13 11.50
N ALA A 151 -14.23 -6.93 11.95
CA ALA A 151 -13.21 -6.08 11.36
C ALA A 151 -11.91 -6.26 12.14
N PHE A 152 -10.82 -6.67 11.47
CA PHE A 152 -9.49 -6.74 12.07
C PHE A 152 -8.64 -5.59 11.57
N ILE A 153 -8.26 -4.68 12.46
CA ILE A 153 -7.55 -3.45 12.11
C ILE A 153 -6.33 -3.24 13.01
N GLY A 154 -5.21 -2.81 12.41
CA GLY A 154 -4.02 -2.39 13.14
C GLY A 154 -4.11 -0.95 13.65
N ASP A 155 -3.36 -0.64 14.71
CA ASP A 155 -3.30 0.68 15.33
C ASP A 155 -2.82 1.79 14.35
N GLY A 156 -1.90 1.49 13.44
CA GLY A 156 -1.51 2.40 12.37
C GLY A 156 -2.65 2.74 11.42
N ALA A 157 -3.40 1.74 10.96
CA ALA A 157 -4.54 1.92 10.07
C ALA A 157 -5.73 2.64 10.73
N MET A 158 -5.78 2.61 12.07
CA MET A 158 -6.80 3.32 12.86
C MET A 158 -6.66 4.84 12.79
N SER A 159 -5.52 5.37 12.32
CA SER A 159 -5.28 6.80 12.18
C SER A 159 -5.91 7.43 10.92
N GLY A 160 -6.32 6.64 9.94
CA GLY A 160 -6.92 7.15 8.70
C GLY A 160 -8.35 7.63 8.86
N GLY A 161 -8.75 8.64 8.09
CA GLY A 161 -10.06 9.31 8.18
C GLY A 161 -11.23 8.34 8.06
N MET A 162 -11.19 7.41 7.10
CA MET A 162 -12.26 6.42 6.88
C MET A 162 -12.50 5.52 8.09
N ALA A 163 -11.46 5.18 8.89
CA ALA A 163 -11.63 4.42 10.12
C ALA A 163 -12.47 5.21 11.14
N PHE A 164 -12.23 6.53 11.29
CA PHE A 164 -13.03 7.41 12.14
C PHE A 164 -14.47 7.55 11.63
N GLU A 165 -14.68 7.67 10.32
CA GLU A 165 -16.02 7.70 9.71
C GLU A 165 -16.78 6.39 10.01
N GLY A 166 -16.11 5.24 9.87
CA GLY A 166 -16.66 3.94 10.22
C GLY A 166 -17.05 3.84 11.70
N LEU A 167 -16.18 4.28 12.62
CA LEU A 167 -16.46 4.33 14.05
C LEU A 167 -17.63 5.25 14.37
N ASN A 168 -17.66 6.46 13.79
CA ASN A 168 -18.73 7.44 13.99
C ASN A 168 -20.11 6.90 13.58
N ASN A 169 -20.15 6.10 12.52
CA ASN A 169 -21.39 5.51 12.02
C ASN A 169 -21.76 4.18 12.68
N ALA A 170 -20.83 3.48 13.35
CA ALA A 170 -21.05 2.15 13.90
C ALA A 170 -22.22 2.07 14.90
N SER A 171 -22.51 3.14 15.63
CA SER A 171 -23.63 3.19 16.59
C SER A 171 -24.92 3.73 15.98
N SER A 172 -24.94 4.18 14.73
CA SER A 172 -26.09 4.81 14.08
C SER A 172 -27.14 3.81 13.58
N TYR A 173 -26.71 2.57 13.33
CA TYR A 173 -27.56 1.51 12.75
C TYR A 173 -27.51 0.23 13.57
N PRO A 174 -28.61 -0.57 13.59
CA PRO A 174 -28.59 -1.89 14.20
C PRO A 174 -27.53 -2.79 13.56
N ASN A 175 -26.62 -3.29 14.36
CA ASN A 175 -25.57 -4.22 13.91
C ASN A 175 -24.92 -4.94 15.09
N ASN A 176 -24.18 -6.01 14.80
CA ASN A 176 -23.40 -6.79 15.76
C ASN A 176 -21.91 -6.79 15.38
N LEU A 177 -21.39 -5.67 14.87
CA LEU A 177 -19.99 -5.53 14.45
C LEU A 177 -19.04 -5.73 15.65
N LEU A 178 -18.07 -6.63 15.47
CA LEU A 178 -16.89 -6.74 16.33
C LEU A 178 -15.69 -6.11 15.62
N ILE A 179 -15.09 -5.10 16.23
CA ILE A 179 -13.83 -4.53 15.80
C ILE A 179 -12.72 -5.13 16.67
N ILE A 180 -11.71 -5.76 16.09
CA ILE A 180 -10.50 -6.20 16.79
C ILE A 180 -9.39 -5.23 16.42
N LEU A 181 -8.99 -4.42 17.40
CA LEU A 181 -7.88 -3.49 17.27
C LEU A 181 -6.60 -4.19 17.73
N ASN A 182 -5.71 -4.47 16.79
CA ASN A 182 -4.40 -5.06 17.02
C ASN A 182 -3.36 -3.94 17.21
N ASP A 183 -2.99 -3.67 18.45
CA ASP A 183 -2.06 -2.62 18.83
C ASP A 183 -0.67 -3.21 19.14
N ASN A 184 0.29 -2.86 18.29
CA ASN A 184 1.71 -3.18 18.48
C ASN A 184 2.60 -1.93 18.41
N ASN A 185 2.00 -0.74 18.39
CA ASN A 185 2.66 0.56 18.29
C ASN A 185 3.53 0.73 17.02
N MET A 186 3.19 -0.01 15.95
CA MET A 186 3.94 -0.03 14.70
C MET A 186 3.01 -0.09 13.48
N SER A 187 3.33 0.74 12.48
CA SER A 187 2.92 0.50 11.09
C SER A 187 4.08 -0.15 10.31
N ILE A 188 4.54 0.40 9.20
CA ILE A 188 5.86 0.04 8.65
C ILE A 188 6.93 0.58 9.62
N ASP A 189 6.87 1.87 9.91
CA ASP A 189 7.65 2.56 10.93
C ASP A 189 6.83 2.75 12.23
N LYS A 190 7.38 3.45 13.23
CA LYS A 190 6.67 3.75 14.48
C LYS A 190 5.46 4.65 14.20
N ASN A 191 4.35 4.33 14.84
CA ASN A 191 3.14 5.15 14.73
C ASN A 191 3.31 6.54 15.33
N VAL A 192 2.66 7.51 14.72
CA VAL A 192 2.68 8.93 15.11
C VAL A 192 1.29 9.44 15.51
N GLY A 193 1.22 10.62 16.10
CA GLY A 193 -0.01 11.35 16.36
C GLY A 193 -0.61 11.19 17.75
N GLY A 194 -1.74 11.91 17.99
CA GLY A 194 -2.41 11.98 19.28
C GLY A 194 -3.11 10.69 19.68
N LEU A 195 -3.71 10.00 18.71
CA LEU A 195 -4.39 8.71 18.95
C LEU A 195 -3.40 7.66 19.43
N ASN A 196 -2.23 7.56 18.78
CA ASN A 196 -1.19 6.64 19.20
C ASN A 196 -0.74 6.90 20.63
N ARG A 197 -0.50 8.17 21.02
CA ARG A 197 -0.16 8.52 22.40
C ARG A 197 -1.25 8.12 23.39
N HIS A 198 -2.53 8.26 23.00
CA HIS A 198 -3.65 7.82 23.84
C HIS A 198 -3.65 6.31 24.02
N MET A 199 -3.42 5.52 22.95
CA MET A 199 -3.34 4.05 23.02
C MET A 199 -2.17 3.58 23.91
N VAL A 200 -0.99 4.15 23.74
CA VAL A 200 0.17 3.85 24.61
C VAL A 200 -0.15 4.13 26.09
N ASN A 201 -0.82 5.23 26.40
CA ASN A 201 -1.24 5.53 27.76
C ASN A 201 -2.25 4.51 28.32
N LEU A 202 -3.14 3.99 27.51
CA LEU A 202 -4.07 2.91 27.91
C LEU A 202 -3.33 1.61 28.22
N LEU A 203 -2.31 1.26 27.40
CA LEU A 203 -1.49 0.05 27.60
C LEU A 203 -0.62 0.13 28.86
N THR A 204 -0.10 1.31 29.18
CA THR A 204 0.85 1.51 30.28
C THR A 204 0.20 1.74 31.64
N ASN A 205 -1.13 1.82 31.74
CA ASN A 205 -1.84 2.02 33.02
C ASN A 205 -2.36 0.69 33.61
N PRO A 206 -1.58 0.02 34.51
CA PRO A 206 -1.92 -1.31 35.02
C PRO A 206 -3.19 -1.33 35.87
N THR A 207 -3.44 -0.25 36.63
CA THR A 207 -4.58 -0.14 37.55
C THR A 207 -5.92 -0.07 36.81
N TYR A 208 -5.95 0.59 35.67
CA TYR A 208 -7.14 0.71 34.82
C TYR A 208 -7.52 -0.65 34.21
N ASN A 209 -6.54 -1.41 33.78
CA ASN A 209 -6.73 -2.66 33.05
C ASN A 209 -7.21 -3.82 33.96
N SER A 210 -6.59 -4.00 35.13
CA SER A 210 -6.97 -5.08 36.06
C SER A 210 -8.35 -4.86 36.69
N MET A 211 -8.66 -3.64 37.13
CA MET A 211 -9.96 -3.35 37.78
C MET A 211 -11.15 -3.54 36.83
N ARG A 212 -11.00 -3.20 35.56
CA ARG A 212 -12.09 -3.30 34.58
C ARG A 212 -12.44 -4.75 34.23
N TYR A 213 -11.44 -5.60 34.08
CA TYR A 213 -11.62 -7.02 33.77
C TYR A 213 -12.18 -7.79 34.98
N ASP A 214 -11.67 -7.54 36.17
CA ASP A 214 -12.14 -8.18 37.40
C ASP A 214 -13.60 -7.78 37.72
N MET A 215 -13.97 -6.54 37.47
CA MET A 215 -15.34 -6.06 37.64
C MET A 215 -16.30 -6.71 36.65
N TYR A 216 -15.90 -6.91 35.39
CA TYR A 216 -16.69 -7.62 34.38
C TYR A 216 -16.93 -9.09 34.78
N ARG A 217 -15.88 -9.79 35.24
CA ARG A 217 -15.98 -11.17 35.77
C ARG A 217 -16.88 -11.24 37.00
N MET A 218 -16.79 -10.25 37.88
CA MET A 218 -17.62 -10.18 39.11
C MET A 218 -19.10 -9.96 38.77
N LEU A 219 -19.43 -9.05 37.84
CA LEU A 219 -20.79 -8.78 37.39
C LEU A 219 -21.42 -10.01 36.69
N ARG A 220 -20.64 -10.76 35.92
CA ARG A 220 -21.07 -12.01 35.27
C ARG A 220 -21.32 -13.12 36.31
N LYS A 221 -20.46 -13.28 37.31
CA LYS A 221 -20.63 -14.26 38.39
C LYS A 221 -21.86 -13.98 39.26
N LEU A 222 -22.26 -12.72 39.38
CA LEU A 222 -23.41 -12.30 40.18
C LEU A 222 -24.77 -12.42 39.45
N ASN A 223 -24.78 -12.89 38.20
CA ASN A 223 -26.00 -13.07 37.37
C ASN A 223 -26.89 -11.81 37.28
N ILE A 224 -26.31 -10.60 37.42
CA ILE A 224 -27.01 -9.31 37.44
C ILE A 224 -27.33 -8.83 36.02
N VAL A 225 -26.93 -9.57 34.98
CA VAL A 225 -27.14 -9.20 33.58
C VAL A 225 -28.38 -9.95 33.06
N HIS A 226 -29.59 -9.45 33.34
CA HIS A 226 -30.79 -9.82 32.60
C HIS A 226 -30.95 -8.97 31.35
N GLU A 227 -31.40 -9.56 30.24
CA GLU A 227 -31.42 -8.99 28.88
C GLU A 227 -32.19 -7.67 28.68
N ASP A 228 -33.07 -7.28 29.58
CA ASP A 228 -33.97 -6.12 29.41
C ASP A 228 -33.54 -4.81 30.09
N GLN A 229 -32.38 -4.76 30.74
CA GLN A 229 -31.96 -3.57 31.52
C GLN A 229 -30.73 -2.84 30.93
N HIS A 230 -30.52 -2.90 29.64
CA HIS A 230 -29.30 -2.35 28.99
C HIS A 230 -29.10 -0.85 29.18
N LYS A 231 -30.16 -0.04 29.28
CA LYS A 231 -30.02 1.44 29.46
C LYS A 231 -29.58 1.81 30.88
N ASP A 232 -30.03 1.07 31.88
CA ASP A 232 -29.67 1.36 33.26
C ASP A 232 -28.31 0.81 33.65
N LEU A 233 -27.86 -0.29 33.02
CA LEU A 233 -26.51 -0.82 33.18
C LEU A 233 -25.47 0.10 32.51
N GLN A 234 -25.78 0.67 31.36
CA GLN A 234 -24.92 1.69 30.72
C GLN A 234 -24.82 2.97 31.58
N ARG A 235 -25.92 3.43 32.15
CA ARG A 235 -25.94 4.58 33.08
C ARG A 235 -25.17 4.29 34.37
N PHE A 236 -25.30 3.08 34.92
CA PHE A 236 -24.58 2.65 36.09
C PHE A 236 -23.07 2.49 35.82
N ASN A 237 -22.69 1.85 34.72
CA ASN A 237 -21.29 1.76 34.26
C ASN A 237 -20.68 3.16 34.01
N ASN A 238 -21.44 4.06 33.40
CA ASN A 238 -20.95 5.44 33.14
C ASN A 238 -20.82 6.25 34.44
N ARG A 239 -21.68 6.02 35.44
CA ARG A 239 -21.53 6.65 36.77
C ARG A 239 -20.35 6.11 37.56
N ILE A 240 -20.10 4.80 37.51
CA ILE A 240 -18.92 4.17 38.12
C ILE A 240 -17.64 4.60 37.39
N LYS A 241 -17.65 4.69 36.06
CA LYS A 241 -16.52 5.24 35.27
C LYS A 241 -16.20 6.70 35.65
N ALA A 242 -17.23 7.55 35.79
CA ALA A 242 -17.05 8.94 36.19
C ALA A 242 -16.52 9.09 37.63
N LEU A 243 -16.85 8.16 38.52
CA LEU A 243 -16.38 8.15 39.91
C LEU A 243 -14.95 7.62 40.06
N LEU A 244 -14.53 6.68 39.21
CA LEU A 244 -13.27 5.94 39.39
C LEU A 244 -12.11 6.45 38.51
N SER A 245 -12.36 7.12 37.38
CA SER A 245 -11.27 7.45 36.45
C SER A 245 -11.20 8.91 35.98
N GLY A 246 -12.24 9.70 36.10
CA GLY A 246 -12.22 11.06 35.53
C GLY A 246 -11.91 11.14 34.02
N GLN A 247 -11.69 10.02 33.36
CA GLN A 247 -11.36 9.92 31.92
C GLN A 247 -12.33 8.97 31.22
N THR A 248 -13.18 9.51 30.34
CA THR A 248 -13.94 8.73 29.36
C THR A 248 -12.98 8.19 28.30
N ASN A 249 -13.08 6.91 27.97
CA ASN A 249 -12.32 6.33 26.88
C ASN A 249 -12.81 6.94 25.54
N PHE A 250 -11.89 7.21 24.63
CA PHE A 250 -12.16 7.75 23.29
C PHE A 250 -13.30 6.99 22.56
N PHE A 251 -13.30 5.66 22.58
CA PHE A 251 -14.32 4.82 21.92
C PHE A 251 -15.70 4.89 22.57
N ASP A 252 -15.77 5.20 23.86
CA ASP A 252 -17.05 5.39 24.55
C ASP A 252 -17.82 6.62 23.98
N SER A 253 -17.10 7.60 23.42
CA SER A 253 -17.69 8.79 22.76
C SER A 253 -18.48 8.42 21.49
N PHE A 254 -18.10 7.32 20.81
CA PHE A 254 -18.82 6.76 19.66
C PHE A 254 -19.90 5.76 20.06
N SER A 255 -20.20 5.60 21.34
CA SER A 255 -21.13 4.58 21.85
C SER A 255 -20.74 3.14 21.47
N ILE A 256 -19.46 2.89 21.24
CA ILE A 256 -18.87 1.58 20.99
C ILE A 256 -18.41 0.99 22.31
N ARG A 257 -18.83 -0.25 22.60
CA ARG A 257 -18.40 -0.96 23.80
C ARG A 257 -16.92 -1.34 23.66
N TYR A 258 -16.06 -0.70 24.44
CA TYR A 258 -14.63 -0.98 24.46
C TYR A 258 -14.29 -2.08 25.49
N LEU A 259 -13.50 -3.05 25.06
CA LEU A 259 -13.01 -4.20 25.83
C LEU A 259 -11.49 -4.29 25.70
N GLY A 260 -10.77 -4.46 26.79
CA GLY A 260 -9.31 -4.55 26.79
C GLY A 260 -8.64 -3.29 27.38
N PRO A 261 -7.32 -3.09 27.14
CA PRO A 261 -6.45 -3.98 26.36
C PRO A 261 -6.21 -5.34 27.03
N THR A 262 -5.96 -6.37 26.21
CA THR A 262 -5.62 -7.72 26.67
C THR A 262 -4.39 -8.24 25.92
N ASP A 263 -3.72 -9.26 26.48
CA ASP A 263 -2.59 -9.91 25.81
C ASP A 263 -3.05 -10.61 24.54
N GLY A 264 -2.49 -10.21 23.41
CA GLY A 264 -2.76 -10.77 22.09
C GLY A 264 -1.95 -12.05 21.79
N HIS A 265 -1.12 -12.53 22.71
CA HIS A 265 -0.30 -13.73 22.55
C HIS A 265 -0.74 -14.92 23.42
N ASP A 266 -1.79 -14.78 24.22
CA ASP A 266 -2.43 -15.89 24.93
C ASP A 266 -3.64 -16.40 24.12
N VAL A 267 -3.41 -17.37 23.23
CA VAL A 267 -4.45 -17.92 22.35
C VAL A 267 -5.61 -18.54 23.10
N VAL A 268 -5.36 -19.20 24.25
CA VAL A 268 -6.42 -19.84 25.07
C VAL A 268 -7.30 -18.77 25.69
N HIS A 269 -6.69 -17.72 26.22
CA HIS A 269 -7.44 -16.59 26.78
C HIS A 269 -8.21 -15.81 25.72
N LEU A 270 -7.61 -15.59 24.53
CA LEU A 270 -8.28 -14.96 23.40
C LEU A 270 -9.52 -15.75 22.96
N VAL A 271 -9.43 -17.08 22.88
CA VAL A 271 -10.59 -17.94 22.57
C VAL A 271 -11.70 -17.73 23.61
N GLN A 272 -11.40 -17.70 24.89
CA GLN A 272 -12.38 -17.47 25.96
C GLN A 272 -13.06 -16.10 25.81
N ILE A 273 -12.27 -15.04 25.61
CA ILE A 273 -12.79 -13.68 25.40
C ILE A 273 -13.70 -13.63 24.17
N LEU A 274 -13.25 -14.15 23.04
CA LEU A 274 -14.02 -14.13 21.78
C LEU A 274 -15.32 -14.92 21.93
N GLN A 275 -15.33 -16.08 22.61
CA GLN A 275 -16.54 -16.85 22.91
C GLN A 275 -17.52 -16.05 23.77
N ASP A 276 -17.00 -15.30 24.76
CA ASP A 276 -17.82 -14.49 25.67
C ASP A 276 -18.47 -13.30 24.95
N ILE A 277 -17.78 -12.70 23.96
CA ILE A 277 -18.23 -11.46 23.32
C ILE A 277 -18.92 -11.69 21.96
N ARG A 278 -18.77 -12.87 21.35
CA ARG A 278 -19.23 -13.12 19.97
C ARG A 278 -20.72 -12.85 19.76
N ASP A 279 -21.56 -13.15 20.77
CA ASP A 279 -23.02 -13.06 20.70
C ASP A 279 -23.56 -11.77 21.37
N MET A 280 -22.67 -10.86 21.81
CA MET A 280 -23.07 -9.58 22.35
C MET A 280 -23.71 -8.71 21.27
N LYS A 281 -24.82 -8.03 21.60
CA LYS A 281 -25.50 -7.09 20.70
C LYS A 281 -24.83 -5.72 20.67
N GLY A 282 -24.88 -5.08 19.52
CA GLY A 282 -24.35 -3.75 19.26
C GLY A 282 -22.84 -3.74 18.93
N PRO A 283 -22.35 -2.60 18.44
CA PRO A 283 -20.94 -2.46 18.06
C PRO A 283 -20.02 -2.54 19.28
N ARG A 284 -18.93 -3.27 19.13
CA ARG A 284 -17.94 -3.49 20.18
C ARG A 284 -16.53 -3.53 19.61
N LEU A 285 -15.58 -3.07 20.40
CA LEU A 285 -14.16 -3.08 20.05
C LEU A 285 -13.38 -3.87 21.10
N LEU A 286 -12.69 -4.90 20.65
CA LEU A 286 -11.70 -5.63 21.43
C LEU A 286 -10.31 -5.09 21.10
N HIS A 287 -9.66 -4.50 22.11
CA HIS A 287 -8.29 -4.01 21.99
C HIS A 287 -7.33 -5.10 22.48
N ILE A 288 -6.45 -5.56 21.61
CA ILE A 288 -5.38 -6.52 21.93
C ILE A 288 -4.02 -5.86 21.78
N SER A 289 -3.12 -6.19 22.70
CA SER A 289 -1.72 -5.77 22.64
C SER A 289 -0.86 -6.91 22.12
N THR A 290 -0.12 -6.67 21.04
CA THR A 290 0.76 -7.66 20.41
C THR A 290 2.17 -7.13 20.22
N MET A 291 3.09 -8.01 19.86
CA MET A 291 4.46 -7.69 19.51
C MET A 291 4.73 -8.07 18.06
N LYS A 292 5.08 -7.09 17.23
CA LYS A 292 5.48 -7.33 15.84
C LYS A 292 6.75 -8.18 15.82
N GLY A 293 6.74 -9.30 15.08
CA GLY A 293 7.88 -10.23 15.03
C GLY A 293 7.93 -11.28 16.14
N LYS A 294 6.86 -11.45 16.93
CA LYS A 294 6.76 -12.37 18.07
C LYS A 294 7.27 -13.77 17.77
N GLY A 295 8.15 -14.28 18.65
CA GLY A 295 8.73 -15.62 18.56
C GLY A 295 9.96 -15.70 17.63
N TYR A 296 10.43 -14.56 17.10
CA TYR A 296 11.66 -14.49 16.32
C TYR A 296 12.52 -13.30 16.75
N ALA A 297 13.54 -13.55 17.56
CA ALA A 297 14.33 -12.51 18.22
C ALA A 297 14.89 -11.40 17.27
N PRO A 298 15.37 -11.70 16.05
CA PRO A 298 15.78 -10.64 15.12
C PRO A 298 14.62 -9.70 14.74
N ALA A 299 13.41 -10.23 14.54
CA ALA A 299 12.25 -9.44 14.15
C ALA A 299 11.67 -8.63 15.33
N GLU A 300 11.74 -9.15 16.55
CA GLU A 300 11.35 -8.42 17.76
C GLU A 300 12.27 -7.23 18.03
N LYS A 301 13.58 -7.37 17.72
CA LYS A 301 14.58 -6.32 17.94
C LYS A 301 14.50 -5.20 16.91
N GLU A 302 14.24 -5.52 15.63
CA GLU A 302 14.28 -4.57 14.50
C GLU A 302 13.01 -4.68 13.64
N PRO A 303 11.81 -4.36 14.19
CA PRO A 303 10.52 -4.64 13.56
C PRO A 303 10.29 -3.93 12.23
N THR A 304 10.93 -2.79 11.96
CA THR A 304 10.88 -2.09 10.68
C THR A 304 11.58 -2.89 9.59
N ILE A 305 12.81 -3.34 9.83
CA ILE A 305 13.60 -4.15 8.88
C ILE A 305 12.89 -5.48 8.60
N TRP A 306 12.34 -6.10 9.64
CA TRP A 306 11.66 -7.38 9.57
C TRP A 306 10.18 -7.29 9.15
N HIS A 307 9.71 -6.12 8.75
CA HIS A 307 8.41 -5.98 8.11
C HIS A 307 8.35 -6.81 6.81
N ALA A 308 9.35 -6.64 5.92
CA ALA A 308 9.54 -7.41 4.69
C ALA A 308 11.05 -7.62 4.44
N PRO A 309 11.69 -8.59 5.12
CA PRO A 309 13.15 -8.68 5.22
C PRO A 309 13.86 -9.12 3.92
N GLY A 310 13.14 -9.59 2.90
CA GLY A 310 13.73 -10.30 1.78
C GLY A 310 14.10 -11.75 2.15
N LYS A 311 15.08 -12.34 1.45
CA LYS A 311 15.61 -13.68 1.80
C LYS A 311 16.56 -13.59 3.00
N PHE A 312 16.51 -14.59 3.88
CA PHE A 312 17.34 -14.62 5.08
C PHE A 312 17.59 -16.07 5.56
N ASP A 313 18.61 -16.27 6.37
CA ASP A 313 18.81 -17.52 7.10
C ASP A 313 17.92 -17.51 8.36
N PRO A 314 16.94 -18.43 8.50
CA PRO A 314 16.03 -18.43 9.64
C PRO A 314 16.69 -18.76 10.97
N LYS A 315 17.89 -19.37 10.97
CA LYS A 315 18.64 -19.74 12.19
C LYS A 315 19.47 -18.57 12.72
N THR A 316 20.14 -17.83 11.82
CA THR A 316 21.05 -16.75 12.20
C THR A 316 20.39 -15.38 12.17
N GLY A 317 19.32 -15.21 11.37
CA GLY A 317 18.73 -13.93 11.05
C GLY A 317 19.55 -13.10 10.03
N GLU A 318 20.58 -13.69 9.43
CA GLU A 318 21.38 -13.02 8.42
C GLU A 318 20.59 -12.87 7.12
N ARG A 319 20.45 -11.63 6.63
CA ARG A 319 19.75 -11.34 5.38
C ARG A 319 20.65 -11.66 4.18
N ILE A 320 20.11 -12.43 3.25
CA ILE A 320 20.83 -12.83 2.03
C ILE A 320 20.64 -11.73 0.99
N SER A 321 21.66 -10.89 0.80
CA SER A 321 21.67 -9.90 -0.29
C SER A 321 22.36 -10.49 -1.52
N SER A 322 21.81 -10.21 -2.70
CA SER A 322 22.54 -10.45 -3.94
C SER A 322 23.61 -9.36 -4.09
N THR A 323 24.82 -9.62 -3.64
CA THR A 323 25.95 -8.72 -3.87
C THR A 323 26.43 -8.88 -5.31
N SER A 324 26.18 -7.87 -6.15
CA SER A 324 26.85 -7.75 -7.44
C SER A 324 28.28 -7.22 -7.20
N ALA A 325 29.26 -7.81 -7.88
CA ALA A 325 30.64 -7.31 -7.84
C ALA A 325 30.81 -5.96 -8.58
N MET A 326 29.84 -5.57 -9.42
CA MET A 326 29.84 -4.29 -10.13
C MET A 326 28.93 -3.29 -9.43
N PRO A 327 29.28 -1.99 -9.45
CA PRO A 327 28.39 -0.94 -8.98
C PRO A 327 27.02 -1.06 -9.64
N GLN A 328 25.96 -0.95 -8.85
CA GLN A 328 24.58 -1.00 -9.32
C GLN A 328 23.98 0.41 -9.29
N PRO A 329 23.08 0.74 -10.21
CA PRO A 329 22.29 1.96 -10.12
C PRO A 329 21.54 2.03 -8.79
N PRO A 330 21.34 3.22 -8.20
CA PRO A 330 20.56 3.38 -6.98
C PRO A 330 19.07 3.11 -7.24
N LYS A 331 18.34 2.93 -6.17
CA LYS A 331 16.88 2.95 -6.27
C LYS A 331 16.39 4.38 -6.45
N PHE A 332 15.34 4.59 -7.22
CA PHE A 332 14.74 5.91 -7.41
C PHE A 332 14.38 6.61 -6.09
N GLN A 333 13.88 5.86 -5.10
CA GLN A 333 13.59 6.41 -3.78
C GLN A 333 14.84 6.99 -3.07
N ASP A 334 16.02 6.37 -3.25
CA ASP A 334 17.24 6.84 -2.63
C ASP A 334 17.76 8.10 -3.34
N VAL A 335 17.64 8.14 -4.69
CA VAL A 335 17.89 9.35 -5.48
C VAL A 335 16.98 10.50 -5.04
N PHE A 336 15.68 10.22 -4.86
CA PHE A 336 14.73 11.20 -4.32
C PHE A 336 15.18 11.72 -2.95
N GLY A 337 15.47 10.81 -2.00
CA GLY A 337 15.82 11.19 -0.62
C GLY A 337 17.10 12.04 -0.54
N GLU A 338 18.15 11.66 -1.26
CA GLU A 338 19.40 12.44 -1.31
C GLU A 338 19.19 13.79 -2.01
N THR A 339 18.46 13.81 -3.13
CA THR A 339 18.15 15.06 -3.85
C THR A 339 17.34 16.01 -2.99
N LEU A 340 16.33 15.51 -2.25
CA LEU A 340 15.53 16.32 -1.34
C LEU A 340 16.39 17.02 -0.27
N VAL A 341 17.37 16.31 0.29
CA VAL A 341 18.31 16.89 1.26
C VAL A 341 19.14 18.01 0.62
N GLU A 342 19.67 17.81 -0.59
CA GLU A 342 20.43 18.82 -1.30
C GLU A 342 19.59 20.07 -1.62
N LEU A 343 18.33 19.89 -2.03
CA LEU A 343 17.40 21.00 -2.27
C LEU A 343 17.10 21.77 -0.99
N ALA A 344 16.91 21.05 0.13
CA ALA A 344 16.66 21.65 1.43
C ALA A 344 17.90 22.37 2.01
N ASP A 345 19.11 22.03 1.55
CA ASP A 345 20.34 22.78 1.83
C ASP A 345 20.35 24.14 1.10
N MET A 346 19.71 24.21 -0.08
CA MET A 346 19.68 25.43 -0.91
C MET A 346 18.60 26.42 -0.46
N ASP A 347 17.45 25.94 0.06
CA ASP A 347 16.34 26.78 0.46
C ASP A 347 15.64 26.28 1.73
N GLU A 348 15.58 27.14 2.74
CA GLU A 348 14.94 26.82 4.03
C GLU A 348 13.41 26.66 3.96
N ARG A 349 12.77 27.15 2.91
CA ARG A 349 11.33 27.00 2.67
C ARG A 349 10.94 25.57 2.27
N ILE A 350 11.89 24.74 1.82
CA ILE A 350 11.62 23.35 1.46
C ILE A 350 11.34 22.53 2.71
N VAL A 351 10.16 21.94 2.74
CA VAL A 351 9.68 21.03 3.77
C VAL A 351 9.22 19.73 3.16
N SER A 352 9.26 18.63 3.91
CA SER A 352 8.88 17.32 3.42
C SER A 352 7.71 16.73 4.20
N VAL A 353 6.78 16.08 3.49
CA VAL A 353 5.59 15.44 4.05
C VAL A 353 5.45 14.02 3.51
N THR A 354 5.14 13.06 4.37
CA THR A 354 4.81 11.68 3.95
C THR A 354 3.76 11.05 4.86
N PRO A 355 2.81 10.27 4.32
CA PRO A 355 1.87 9.48 5.14
C PRO A 355 2.46 8.10 5.47
N ALA A 356 3.11 7.97 6.64
CA ALA A 356 3.61 6.73 7.25
C ALA A 356 4.66 5.94 6.46
N MET A 357 5.39 6.58 5.53
CA MET A 357 6.32 5.90 4.63
C MET A 357 7.77 6.46 4.66
N PRO A 358 8.29 6.99 5.80
CA PRO A 358 9.59 7.65 5.79
C PRO A 358 10.74 6.75 5.32
N THR A 359 10.80 5.50 5.80
CA THR A 359 11.81 4.51 5.36
C THR A 359 11.56 4.06 3.93
N GLY A 360 10.29 3.84 3.57
CA GLY A 360 9.92 3.34 2.24
C GLY A 360 10.23 4.29 1.09
N CYS A 361 10.22 5.60 1.33
CA CYS A 361 10.53 6.63 0.33
C CYS A 361 11.86 7.35 0.58
N SER A 362 12.70 6.86 1.48
CA SER A 362 14.01 7.44 1.86
C SER A 362 13.95 8.89 2.40
N MET A 363 12.78 9.31 2.91
CA MET A 363 12.64 10.58 3.62
C MET A 363 13.38 10.63 4.95
N THR A 364 13.81 9.49 5.47
CA THR A 364 14.66 9.39 6.66
C THR A 364 15.89 10.28 6.56
N TYR A 365 16.50 10.45 5.39
CA TYR A 365 17.65 11.34 5.18
C TYR A 365 17.30 12.80 5.51
N MET A 366 16.13 13.26 5.07
CA MET A 366 15.65 14.60 5.39
C MET A 366 15.27 14.74 6.87
N MET A 367 14.64 13.71 7.46
CA MET A 367 14.26 13.69 8.87
C MET A 367 15.47 13.71 9.81
N GLU A 368 16.55 13.04 9.45
CA GLU A 368 17.80 13.05 10.22
C GLU A 368 18.47 14.42 10.19
N LYS A 369 18.55 15.06 9.02
CA LYS A 369 19.22 16.34 8.86
C LYS A 369 18.35 17.53 9.26
N TYR A 370 17.07 17.49 8.92
CA TYR A 370 16.11 18.58 9.11
C TYR A 370 14.81 18.13 9.81
N PRO A 371 14.88 17.65 11.08
CA PRO A 371 13.73 17.06 11.77
C PRO A 371 12.55 18.04 11.97
N LYS A 372 12.80 19.35 11.99
CA LYS A 372 11.76 20.38 12.11
C LYS A 372 11.07 20.73 10.78
N ARG A 373 11.62 20.28 9.68
CA ARG A 373 11.10 20.51 8.32
C ARG A 373 10.61 19.22 7.65
N SER A 374 10.43 18.16 8.43
CA SER A 374 10.03 16.84 7.96
C SER A 374 8.85 16.33 8.77
N PHE A 375 7.77 15.93 8.08
CA PHE A 375 6.50 15.59 8.69
C PHE A 375 6.04 14.21 8.24
N ASP A 376 6.01 13.25 9.17
CA ASP A 376 5.23 12.03 9.03
C ASP A 376 3.86 12.26 9.66
N VAL A 377 2.80 12.17 8.86
CA VAL A 377 1.42 12.45 9.29
C VAL A 377 0.64 11.19 9.65
N GLY A 378 1.28 9.99 9.64
CA GLY A 378 0.62 8.72 9.79
C GLY A 378 -0.07 8.26 8.50
N ILE A 379 -0.85 7.17 8.55
CA ILE A 379 -1.58 6.69 7.38
C ILE A 379 -2.79 7.61 7.14
N ALA A 380 -2.55 8.74 6.49
CA ALA A 380 -3.52 9.81 6.29
C ALA A 380 -3.18 10.63 5.03
N GLU A 381 -3.36 10.03 3.86
CA GLU A 381 -2.98 10.61 2.56
C GLU A 381 -3.75 11.89 2.26
N GLU A 382 -5.05 11.94 2.55
CA GLU A 382 -5.91 13.11 2.38
C GLU A 382 -5.38 14.30 3.22
N HIS A 383 -5.02 13.99 4.47
CA HIS A 383 -4.43 15.01 5.37
C HIS A 383 -3.06 15.47 4.87
N ALA A 384 -2.21 14.56 4.37
CA ALA A 384 -0.89 14.91 3.83
C ALA A 384 -1.00 15.94 2.70
N VAL A 385 -1.95 15.76 1.80
CA VAL A 385 -2.17 16.63 0.64
C VAL A 385 -2.69 18.00 1.09
N THR A 386 -3.76 18.05 1.89
CA THR A 386 -4.33 19.32 2.40
C THR A 386 -3.35 20.06 3.31
N PHE A 387 -2.61 19.33 4.17
CA PHE A 387 -1.58 19.91 5.03
C PHE A 387 -0.46 20.56 4.21
N SER A 388 -0.03 19.90 3.13
CA SER A 388 0.98 20.45 2.21
C SER A 388 0.49 21.72 1.54
N SER A 389 -0.78 21.75 1.08
CA SER A 389 -1.37 22.97 0.52
C SER A 389 -1.39 24.13 1.54
N GLY A 390 -1.79 23.85 2.80
CA GLY A 390 -1.75 24.86 3.87
C GLY A 390 -0.34 25.42 4.09
N MET A 391 0.70 24.60 4.05
CA MET A 391 2.09 25.07 4.17
C MET A 391 2.52 25.91 2.96
N ALA A 392 2.09 25.52 1.74
CA ALA A 392 2.38 26.27 0.53
C ALA A 392 1.75 27.69 0.56
N VAL A 393 0.54 27.83 1.07
CA VAL A 393 -0.14 29.12 1.26
C VAL A 393 0.65 30.05 2.20
N GLU A 394 1.34 29.49 3.20
CA GLU A 394 2.22 30.23 4.12
C GLU A 394 3.64 30.46 3.55
N GLY A 395 3.87 30.14 2.26
CA GLY A 395 5.11 30.45 1.54
C GLY A 395 6.20 29.39 1.64
N PHE A 396 5.92 28.20 2.17
CA PHE A 396 6.81 27.06 2.10
C PHE A 396 6.73 26.37 0.72
N ILE A 397 7.69 25.51 0.45
CA ILE A 397 7.74 24.64 -0.74
C ILE A 397 7.62 23.20 -0.25
N PRO A 398 6.40 22.67 -0.09
CA PRO A 398 6.22 21.30 0.37
C PRO A 398 6.53 20.29 -0.72
N VAL A 399 7.42 19.34 -0.40
CA VAL A 399 7.67 18.14 -1.19
C VAL A 399 6.92 17.00 -0.50
N CYS A 400 5.77 16.61 -1.07
CA CYS A 400 4.91 15.59 -0.52
C CYS A 400 5.16 14.26 -1.24
N ASN A 401 5.73 13.26 -0.53
CA ASN A 401 5.98 11.94 -1.09
C ASN A 401 4.91 10.95 -0.67
N ILE A 402 4.19 10.42 -1.64
CA ILE A 402 3.13 9.41 -1.46
C ILE A 402 3.30 8.34 -2.55
N TYR A 403 3.05 7.06 -2.22
CA TYR A 403 3.03 6.03 -3.26
C TYR A 403 1.89 6.29 -4.26
N SER A 404 2.15 6.06 -5.54
CA SER A 404 1.19 6.32 -6.61
C SER A 404 -0.19 5.70 -6.35
N THR A 405 -0.25 4.44 -5.93
CA THR A 405 -1.51 3.76 -5.60
C THR A 405 -2.23 4.41 -4.40
N PHE A 406 -1.50 4.91 -3.39
CA PHE A 406 -2.10 5.53 -2.20
C PHE A 406 -2.55 6.97 -2.45
N MET A 407 -1.95 7.67 -3.42
CA MET A 407 -2.39 9.00 -3.82
C MET A 407 -3.84 9.02 -4.35
N GLN A 408 -4.36 7.90 -4.84
CA GLN A 408 -5.77 7.77 -5.25
C GLN A 408 -6.76 8.20 -4.15
N ARG A 409 -6.39 7.98 -2.88
CA ARG A 409 -7.23 8.33 -1.72
C ARG A 409 -7.38 9.84 -1.56
N ALA A 410 -6.39 10.62 -1.98
CA ALA A 410 -6.37 12.07 -1.87
C ALA A 410 -6.76 12.80 -3.18
N TYR A 411 -7.50 12.15 -4.07
CA TYR A 411 -7.85 12.72 -5.37
C TYR A 411 -8.73 13.98 -5.25
N ASP A 412 -9.69 13.99 -4.33
CA ASP A 412 -10.50 15.19 -4.04
C ASP A 412 -9.64 16.35 -3.54
N GLN A 413 -8.71 16.07 -2.60
CA GLN A 413 -7.83 17.09 -2.03
C GLN A 413 -6.86 17.67 -3.07
N LEU A 414 -6.42 16.86 -4.04
CA LEU A 414 -5.62 17.37 -5.18
C LEU A 414 -6.41 18.35 -6.03
N ILE A 415 -7.70 18.10 -6.26
CA ILE A 415 -8.57 18.99 -7.06
C ILE A 415 -8.92 20.24 -6.26
N HIS A 416 -9.54 20.04 -5.09
CA HIS A 416 -10.18 21.12 -4.33
C HIS A 416 -9.17 21.94 -3.51
N ASP A 417 -8.30 21.26 -2.75
CA ASP A 417 -7.45 21.95 -1.78
C ASP A 417 -6.14 22.44 -2.40
N VAL A 418 -5.67 21.82 -3.49
CA VAL A 418 -4.39 22.14 -4.11
C VAL A 418 -4.56 22.85 -5.45
N ALA A 419 -5.20 22.21 -6.44
CA ALA A 419 -5.26 22.76 -7.80
C ALA A 419 -6.17 23.98 -7.89
N LEU A 420 -7.35 23.95 -7.28
CA LEU A 420 -8.26 25.10 -7.23
C LEU A 420 -7.67 26.29 -6.45
N THR A 421 -6.83 26.00 -5.46
CA THR A 421 -6.11 27.01 -4.66
C THR A 421 -4.83 27.48 -5.35
N GLU A 422 -4.45 26.87 -6.47
CA GLU A 422 -3.19 27.11 -7.21
C GLU A 422 -1.94 26.99 -6.33
N SER A 423 -2.01 26.15 -5.27
CA SER A 423 -0.94 25.98 -4.29
C SER A 423 0.28 25.30 -4.93
N HIS A 424 1.46 25.87 -4.69
CA HIS A 424 2.72 25.29 -5.16
C HIS A 424 3.17 24.14 -4.26
N VAL A 425 2.74 22.91 -4.60
CA VAL A 425 3.13 21.67 -3.93
C VAL A 425 3.79 20.75 -4.93
N VAL A 426 4.95 20.20 -4.57
CA VAL A 426 5.67 19.20 -5.37
C VAL A 426 5.32 17.81 -4.86
N PHE A 427 4.47 17.09 -5.59
CA PHE A 427 4.13 15.70 -5.29
C PHE A 427 5.14 14.76 -5.92
N CYS A 428 5.81 13.95 -5.11
CA CYS A 428 6.70 12.89 -5.58
C CYS A 428 5.98 11.55 -5.43
N LEU A 429 5.50 10.99 -6.56
CA LEU A 429 4.72 9.75 -6.58
C LEU A 429 5.66 8.56 -6.76
N ASP A 430 6.00 7.95 -5.65
CA ASP A 430 6.83 6.75 -5.64
C ASP A 430 6.02 5.50 -6.02
N ARG A 431 6.63 4.47 -6.55
CA ARG A 431 6.00 3.23 -7.00
C ARG A 431 4.97 3.45 -8.11
N ALA A 432 5.24 4.35 -9.05
CA ALA A 432 4.45 4.50 -10.26
C ALA A 432 4.66 3.31 -11.21
N GLY A 433 3.63 2.97 -11.99
CA GLY A 433 3.66 1.84 -12.90
C GLY A 433 3.52 0.47 -12.22
N LEU A 434 4.18 -0.54 -12.77
CA LEU A 434 4.16 -1.92 -12.28
C LEU A 434 5.13 -2.09 -11.11
N VAL A 435 4.63 -2.60 -9.98
CA VAL A 435 5.42 -2.66 -8.73
C VAL A 435 5.78 -4.07 -8.27
N GLY A 436 5.36 -5.09 -9.02
CA GLY A 436 5.79 -6.46 -8.77
C GLY A 436 4.88 -7.24 -7.83
N GLU A 437 5.46 -7.78 -6.78
CA GLU A 437 4.91 -8.87 -5.98
C GLU A 437 3.70 -8.49 -5.13
N ASP A 438 3.44 -7.21 -4.89
CA ASP A 438 2.27 -6.74 -4.13
C ASP A 438 0.99 -6.70 -4.99
N GLY A 439 1.13 -6.75 -6.31
CA GLY A 439 0.05 -7.00 -7.26
C GLY A 439 -0.98 -5.87 -7.41
N ALA A 440 -2.18 -6.24 -7.76
CA ALA A 440 -3.27 -5.38 -8.22
C ALA A 440 -3.58 -4.19 -7.30
N THR A 441 -3.42 -4.34 -5.99
CA THR A 441 -3.72 -3.29 -5.00
C THR A 441 -2.62 -2.25 -4.88
N HIS A 442 -1.43 -2.52 -5.41
CA HIS A 442 -0.25 -1.66 -5.26
C HIS A 442 0.29 -1.11 -6.59
N GLN A 443 -0.23 -1.55 -7.75
CA GLN A 443 0.19 -1.00 -9.05
C GLN A 443 -0.10 0.50 -9.12
N GLY A 444 0.90 1.29 -9.50
CA GLY A 444 0.76 2.72 -9.78
C GLY A 444 0.23 2.99 -11.19
N ALA A 445 -0.92 2.39 -11.51
CA ALA A 445 -1.44 2.31 -12.87
C ALA A 445 -2.27 3.52 -13.29
N PHE A 446 -2.92 4.21 -12.35
CA PHE A 446 -4.00 5.16 -12.64
C PHE A 446 -3.60 6.63 -12.50
N ASP A 447 -2.43 6.92 -11.93
CA ASP A 447 -2.00 8.26 -11.58
C ASP A 447 -1.94 9.21 -12.79
N ILE A 448 -1.41 8.79 -13.94
CA ILE A 448 -1.38 9.61 -15.16
C ILE A 448 -2.81 10.00 -15.54
N ALA A 449 -3.73 9.04 -15.58
CA ALA A 449 -5.09 9.27 -16.05
C ALA A 449 -5.86 10.27 -15.18
N TYR A 450 -5.91 10.06 -13.85
CA TYR A 450 -6.68 10.95 -12.99
C TYR A 450 -6.00 12.31 -12.76
N LEU A 451 -4.66 12.38 -12.72
CA LEU A 451 -3.96 13.66 -12.59
C LEU A 451 -4.11 14.53 -13.83
N ARG A 452 -4.14 13.92 -15.02
CA ARG A 452 -4.36 14.66 -16.27
C ARG A 452 -5.73 15.33 -16.34
N THR A 453 -6.74 14.86 -15.63
CA THR A 453 -8.06 15.51 -15.59
C THR A 453 -8.08 16.79 -14.77
N ILE A 454 -7.12 17.01 -13.88
CA ILE A 454 -7.11 18.14 -12.94
C ILE A 454 -6.59 19.41 -13.65
N PRO A 455 -7.37 20.51 -13.75
CA PRO A 455 -6.89 21.77 -14.30
C PRO A 455 -5.68 22.31 -13.54
N GLY A 456 -4.71 22.89 -14.22
CA GLY A 456 -3.50 23.47 -13.60
C GLY A 456 -2.45 22.48 -13.08
N MET A 457 -2.78 21.20 -12.92
CA MET A 457 -1.84 20.16 -12.48
C MET A 457 -0.82 19.85 -13.59
N ALA A 458 0.48 19.95 -13.28
CA ALA A 458 1.54 19.41 -14.11
C ALA A 458 1.88 17.98 -13.71
N VAL A 459 2.14 17.11 -14.70
CA VAL A 459 2.47 15.68 -14.48
C VAL A 459 3.66 15.32 -15.32
N CYS A 460 4.77 14.89 -14.70
CA CYS A 460 5.97 14.47 -15.39
C CYS A 460 6.52 13.15 -14.83
N SER A 461 7.34 12.48 -15.65
CA SER A 461 8.01 11.22 -15.30
C SER A 461 9.43 11.24 -15.81
N PRO A 462 10.44 11.11 -14.92
CA PRO A 462 11.84 11.09 -15.33
C PRO A 462 12.17 9.83 -16.12
N TYR A 463 13.01 9.97 -17.13
CA TYR A 463 13.58 8.87 -17.90
C TYR A 463 14.57 8.03 -17.07
N ASP A 464 15.39 8.71 -16.27
CA ASP A 464 16.44 8.15 -15.45
C ASP A 464 16.64 8.95 -14.14
N GLU A 465 17.61 8.53 -13.34
CA GLU A 465 17.95 9.11 -12.05
C GLU A 465 18.45 10.56 -12.17
N ILE A 466 19.21 10.87 -13.22
CA ILE A 466 19.73 12.23 -13.45
C ILE A 466 18.56 13.16 -13.75
N GLN A 467 17.65 12.73 -14.62
CA GLN A 467 16.47 13.52 -14.96
C GLN A 467 15.54 13.70 -13.75
N LEU A 468 15.41 12.71 -12.84
CA LEU A 468 14.66 12.90 -11.59
C LEU A 468 15.20 14.09 -10.79
N ARG A 469 16.53 14.22 -10.66
CA ARG A 469 17.18 15.34 -9.97
C ARG A 469 16.85 16.69 -10.64
N HIS A 470 16.95 16.75 -11.97
CA HIS A 470 16.62 17.96 -12.73
C HIS A 470 15.17 18.39 -12.58
N LEU A 471 14.25 17.42 -12.65
CA LEU A 471 12.82 17.68 -12.50
C LEU A 471 12.48 18.15 -11.08
N MET A 472 13.04 17.53 -10.04
CA MET A 472 12.85 17.96 -8.65
C MET A 472 13.39 19.37 -8.42
N TYR A 473 14.58 19.68 -8.97
CA TYR A 473 15.18 21.01 -8.88
C TYR A 473 14.28 22.07 -9.52
N SER A 474 13.87 21.84 -10.77
CA SER A 474 13.02 22.79 -11.49
C SER A 474 11.62 22.90 -10.91
N ALA A 475 11.08 21.81 -10.37
CA ALA A 475 9.80 21.83 -9.66
C ALA A 475 9.84 22.71 -8.40
N CYS A 476 10.96 22.73 -7.69
CA CYS A 476 11.09 23.56 -6.49
C CYS A 476 11.40 25.04 -6.78
N PHE A 477 12.14 25.34 -7.87
CA PHE A 477 12.71 26.67 -8.06
C PHE A 477 12.23 27.42 -9.31
N ASP A 478 11.82 26.70 -10.37
CA ASP A 478 11.52 27.33 -11.67
C ASP A 478 10.03 27.33 -12.01
N TRP A 479 9.30 26.30 -11.56
CA TRP A 479 7.91 26.10 -11.92
C TRP A 479 6.98 26.60 -10.83
N SER A 480 5.71 26.72 -11.14
CA SER A 480 4.69 27.18 -10.20
C SER A 480 3.43 26.31 -10.30
N GLY A 481 2.59 26.36 -9.27
CA GLY A 481 1.39 25.55 -9.16
C GLY A 481 1.66 24.11 -8.74
N PRO A 482 0.65 23.24 -8.78
CA PRO A 482 0.78 21.85 -8.37
C PRO A 482 1.51 21.00 -9.42
N ILE A 483 2.51 20.26 -8.98
CA ILE A 483 3.38 19.44 -9.84
C ILE A 483 3.47 18.03 -9.29
N ALA A 484 3.23 17.01 -10.13
CA ALA A 484 3.42 15.61 -9.81
C ALA A 484 4.59 15.03 -10.62
N ILE A 485 5.60 14.53 -9.92
CA ILE A 485 6.76 13.80 -10.46
C ILE A 485 6.58 12.34 -10.10
N ARG A 486 6.32 11.46 -11.08
CA ARG A 486 6.09 10.04 -10.86
C ARG A 486 7.29 9.20 -11.25
N TYR A 487 7.72 8.27 -10.40
CA TYR A 487 8.86 7.40 -10.67
C TYR A 487 8.64 5.97 -10.11
N PRO A 488 9.31 4.94 -10.69
CA PRO A 488 9.02 3.55 -10.38
C PRO A 488 9.65 3.09 -9.06
N ARG A 489 9.22 1.92 -8.61
CA ARG A 489 9.89 1.12 -7.59
C ARG A 489 11.18 0.52 -8.15
N GLY A 490 12.24 0.49 -7.36
CA GLY A 490 13.48 -0.24 -7.66
C GLY A 490 14.59 0.62 -8.21
N ALA A 491 15.64 -0.07 -8.69
CA ALA A 491 16.82 0.57 -9.26
C ALA A 491 16.53 1.12 -10.65
N GLY A 492 17.20 2.20 -10.99
CA GLY A 492 17.17 2.77 -12.32
C GLY A 492 18.24 2.17 -13.26
N SER A 493 18.83 3.00 -14.11
CA SER A 493 19.76 2.56 -15.16
C SER A 493 21.13 3.25 -15.11
N VAL A 494 21.29 4.31 -14.30
CA VAL A 494 22.52 5.14 -14.30
C VAL A 494 23.27 4.98 -12.98
N VAL A 495 24.50 4.45 -13.06
CA VAL A 495 25.38 4.28 -11.90
C VAL A 495 25.92 5.62 -11.39
N ASP A 496 26.43 6.46 -12.32
CA ASP A 496 26.95 7.80 -12.01
C ASP A 496 25.85 8.87 -12.10
N TRP A 497 24.83 8.72 -11.27
CA TRP A 497 23.61 9.53 -11.29
C TRP A 497 23.74 10.88 -10.58
N LYS A 498 24.71 11.05 -9.67
CA LYS A 498 24.84 12.23 -8.83
C LYS A 498 25.53 13.38 -9.55
N GLN A 499 24.98 13.73 -10.71
CA GLN A 499 25.42 14.88 -11.51
C GLN A 499 24.85 16.18 -10.93
N PRO A 500 25.47 17.35 -11.21
CA PRO A 500 24.92 18.65 -10.85
C PRO A 500 23.48 18.80 -11.33
N MET A 501 22.63 19.37 -10.49
CA MET A 501 21.24 19.64 -10.89
C MET A 501 21.18 20.78 -11.89
N GLU A 502 20.42 20.61 -12.96
CA GLU A 502 20.22 21.58 -14.03
C GLU A 502 18.73 21.96 -14.15
N HIS A 503 18.48 23.17 -14.65
CA HIS A 503 17.14 23.63 -14.98
C HIS A 503 16.56 22.82 -16.14
N TYR A 504 15.33 22.32 -15.95
CA TYR A 504 14.60 21.62 -17.00
C TYR A 504 13.48 22.52 -17.54
N PRO A 505 13.36 22.72 -18.87
CA PRO A 505 12.34 23.59 -19.42
C PRO A 505 10.94 22.99 -19.22
N PHE A 506 10.02 23.81 -18.69
CA PHE A 506 8.64 23.38 -18.41
C PHE A 506 7.93 22.95 -19.69
N ALA A 507 7.21 21.82 -19.62
CA ALA A 507 6.40 21.27 -20.71
C ALA A 507 7.20 20.96 -22.01
N LYS A 508 8.48 20.59 -21.89
CA LYS A 508 9.29 20.23 -23.06
C LYS A 508 9.64 18.76 -23.07
N ALA A 509 9.50 18.16 -24.26
CA ALA A 509 9.98 16.83 -24.57
C ALA A 509 11.46 16.86 -24.98
N ARG A 510 12.13 15.71 -24.91
CA ARG A 510 13.53 15.54 -25.29
C ARG A 510 13.66 14.59 -26.47
N ILE A 511 14.23 15.07 -27.59
CA ILE A 511 14.53 14.22 -28.75
C ILE A 511 15.83 13.47 -28.45
N LEU A 512 15.75 12.17 -28.27
CA LEU A 512 16.89 11.29 -28.00
C LEU A 512 17.55 10.78 -29.28
N ARG A 513 16.74 10.55 -30.32
CA ARG A 513 17.18 10.10 -31.65
C ARG A 513 16.28 10.71 -32.72
N GLU A 514 16.86 11.10 -33.83
CA GLU A 514 16.13 11.55 -35.02
C GLU A 514 15.75 10.37 -35.91
N GLY A 515 14.65 10.51 -36.65
CA GLY A 515 14.15 9.51 -37.59
C GLY A 515 12.88 9.97 -38.31
N SER A 516 12.52 9.31 -39.42
CA SER A 516 11.45 9.76 -40.30
C SER A 516 10.40 8.70 -40.66
N SER A 517 10.64 7.41 -40.39
CA SER A 517 9.71 6.33 -40.73
C SER A 517 8.77 5.96 -39.59
N LEU A 518 9.27 6.09 -38.38
CA LEU A 518 8.56 5.82 -37.10
C LEU A 518 9.10 6.76 -36.03
N ALA A 519 8.25 7.28 -35.16
CA ALA A 519 8.67 7.89 -33.91
C ALA A 519 8.14 7.08 -32.72
N VAL A 520 9.06 6.66 -31.87
CA VAL A 520 8.75 6.04 -30.57
C VAL A 520 8.71 7.16 -29.53
N LEU A 521 7.57 7.33 -28.91
CA LEU A 521 7.28 8.33 -27.88
C LEU A 521 7.14 7.61 -26.55
N SER A 522 8.07 7.80 -25.62
CA SER A 522 8.06 7.12 -24.31
C SER A 522 7.86 8.10 -23.17
N LEU A 523 7.17 7.69 -22.11
CA LEU A 523 7.01 8.47 -20.89
C LEU A 523 7.66 7.74 -19.70
N GLY A 524 8.71 8.34 -19.16
CA GLY A 524 9.42 7.82 -17.99
C GLY A 524 10.37 6.66 -18.28
N PRO A 525 10.76 5.84 -17.27
CA PRO A 525 11.82 4.86 -17.38
C PRO A 525 11.61 3.72 -18.37
N ILE A 526 10.38 3.49 -18.83
CA ILE A 526 10.10 2.55 -19.94
C ILE A 526 10.83 2.98 -21.22
N GLY A 527 11.21 4.26 -21.30
CA GLY A 527 12.01 4.80 -22.39
C GLY A 527 13.39 4.14 -22.54
N VAL A 528 13.93 3.56 -21.47
CA VAL A 528 15.21 2.81 -21.53
C VAL A 528 15.04 1.55 -22.38
N SER A 529 13.98 0.75 -22.15
CA SER A 529 13.65 -0.40 -23.01
C SER A 529 13.31 0.03 -24.44
N ALA A 530 12.62 1.15 -24.60
CA ALA A 530 12.34 1.71 -25.91
C ALA A 530 13.61 2.10 -26.69
N ALA A 531 14.64 2.64 -26.00
CA ALA A 531 15.92 2.99 -26.61
C ALA A 531 16.65 1.76 -27.19
N ILE A 532 16.66 0.64 -26.45
CA ILE A 532 17.23 -0.64 -26.92
C ILE A 532 16.54 -1.09 -28.22
N VAL A 533 15.21 -1.00 -28.24
CA VAL A 533 14.42 -1.37 -29.43
C VAL A 533 14.69 -0.42 -30.62
N VAL A 534 14.79 0.88 -30.36
CA VAL A 534 15.12 1.88 -31.41
C VAL A 534 16.49 1.61 -31.98
N GLU A 535 17.51 1.34 -31.18
CA GLU A 535 18.85 0.98 -31.65
C GLU A 535 18.86 -0.29 -32.50
N ARG A 536 18.11 -1.32 -32.11
CA ARG A 536 17.94 -2.55 -32.91
C ARG A 536 17.31 -2.26 -34.26
N LEU A 537 16.24 -1.47 -34.31
CA LEU A 537 15.56 -1.09 -35.57
C LEU A 537 16.43 -0.23 -36.47
N GLN A 538 17.22 0.69 -35.90
CA GLN A 538 18.17 1.50 -36.68
C GLN A 538 19.31 0.64 -37.27
N ALA A 539 19.81 -0.35 -36.52
CA ALA A 539 20.80 -1.32 -37.02
C ALA A 539 20.23 -2.18 -38.17
N GLU A 540 18.92 -2.40 -38.23
CA GLU A 540 18.22 -3.06 -39.34
C GLU A 540 17.95 -2.12 -40.54
N GLY A 541 18.38 -0.84 -40.46
CA GLY A 541 18.26 0.14 -41.54
C GLY A 541 16.96 0.95 -41.54
N HIS A 542 16.15 0.89 -40.47
CA HIS A 542 14.95 1.71 -40.33
C HIS A 542 15.28 3.09 -39.75
N SER A 543 14.67 4.14 -40.27
CA SER A 543 14.81 5.51 -39.76
C SER A 543 13.80 5.75 -38.63
N VAL A 544 14.21 5.49 -37.39
CA VAL A 544 13.34 5.54 -36.21
C VAL A 544 13.77 6.66 -35.28
N ALA A 545 12.85 7.58 -34.97
CA ALA A 545 13.05 8.60 -33.94
C ALA A 545 12.70 8.05 -32.56
N HIS A 546 13.37 8.56 -31.52
CA HIS A 546 13.00 8.33 -30.12
C HIS A 546 12.83 9.65 -29.39
N VAL A 547 11.67 9.87 -28.79
CA VAL A 547 11.34 11.07 -28.04
C VAL A 547 10.90 10.67 -26.62
N ASP A 548 11.62 11.19 -25.64
CA ASP A 548 11.20 11.17 -24.25
C ASP A 548 10.20 12.32 -24.03
N LEU A 549 8.98 11.98 -23.72
CA LEU A 549 7.89 12.95 -23.55
C LEU A 549 8.08 13.80 -22.30
N VAL A 550 8.70 13.29 -21.26
CA VAL A 550 8.92 13.86 -19.92
C VAL A 550 7.61 14.26 -19.23
N PHE A 551 6.75 15.02 -19.93
CA PHE A 551 5.46 15.49 -19.40
C PHE A 551 4.28 14.71 -19.99
N ALA A 552 3.46 14.16 -19.10
CA ALA A 552 2.14 13.68 -19.45
C ALA A 552 1.11 14.82 -19.55
N LYS A 553 1.39 15.94 -18.83
CA LYS A 553 0.63 17.19 -18.83
C LYS A 553 1.47 18.35 -18.28
N PRO A 554 1.51 19.50 -18.97
CA PRO A 554 1.03 19.67 -20.35
C PRO A 554 1.94 18.93 -21.34
N LEU A 555 1.41 18.56 -22.51
CA LEU A 555 2.20 17.98 -23.59
C LEU A 555 3.02 19.06 -24.30
N ASP A 556 4.21 18.71 -24.82
CA ASP A 556 4.95 19.55 -25.77
C ASP A 556 4.26 19.48 -27.16
N GLU A 557 3.19 20.27 -27.31
CA GLU A 557 2.42 20.29 -28.55
C GLU A 557 3.27 20.71 -29.76
N GLU A 558 4.25 21.59 -29.56
CA GLU A 558 5.12 22.02 -30.66
C GLU A 558 5.94 20.86 -31.21
N CYS A 559 6.56 20.07 -30.33
CA CYS A 559 7.30 18.87 -30.70
C CYS A 559 6.38 17.85 -31.38
N LEU A 560 5.21 17.57 -30.80
CA LEU A 560 4.25 16.59 -31.33
C LEU A 560 3.71 17.03 -32.70
N ARG A 561 3.35 18.30 -32.90
CA ARG A 561 2.88 18.81 -34.20
C ARG A 561 3.96 18.72 -35.31
N LYS A 562 5.26 18.92 -34.95
CA LYS A 562 6.37 18.67 -35.89
C LYS A 562 6.45 17.20 -36.30
N LEU A 563 6.30 16.27 -35.33
CA LEU A 563 6.27 14.84 -35.62
C LEU A 563 5.07 14.44 -36.48
N PHE A 564 3.88 14.98 -36.22
CA PHE A 564 2.67 14.73 -37.04
C PHE A 564 2.83 15.20 -38.48
N ALA A 565 3.62 16.25 -38.73
CA ALA A 565 3.89 16.74 -40.08
C ALA A 565 4.95 15.95 -40.84
N SER A 566 5.86 15.23 -40.14
CA SER A 566 7.05 14.64 -40.75
C SER A 566 7.16 13.12 -40.64
N VAL A 567 6.45 12.48 -39.71
CA VAL A 567 6.58 11.04 -39.43
C VAL A 567 5.24 10.34 -39.63
N PRO A 568 5.15 9.29 -40.49
CA PRO A 568 3.88 8.63 -40.81
C PRO A 568 3.39 7.65 -39.72
N ASN A 569 4.25 7.22 -38.80
CA ASN A 569 3.92 6.23 -37.80
C ASN A 569 4.39 6.68 -36.43
N LEU A 570 3.54 6.53 -35.42
CA LEU A 570 3.88 6.83 -34.01
C LEU A 570 3.59 5.61 -33.14
N LEU A 571 4.53 5.28 -32.26
CA LEU A 571 4.37 4.30 -31.19
C LEU A 571 4.49 5.02 -29.85
N VAL A 572 3.41 5.11 -29.09
CA VAL A 572 3.39 5.77 -27.78
C VAL A 572 3.45 4.71 -26.71
N ILE A 573 4.35 4.86 -25.73
CA ILE A 573 4.60 3.87 -24.68
C ILE A 573 4.55 4.55 -23.31
N GLU A 574 3.70 4.02 -22.43
CA GLU A 574 3.56 4.47 -21.05
C GLU A 574 3.39 3.31 -20.07
N GLU A 575 3.92 3.42 -18.86
CA GLU A 575 3.66 2.48 -17.77
C GLU A 575 2.54 3.05 -16.89
N GLY A 576 1.35 3.16 -17.50
CA GLY A 576 0.08 3.65 -16.97
C GLY A 576 -1.07 3.03 -17.73
N CYS A 577 -2.32 3.15 -17.23
CA CYS A 577 -3.49 2.62 -17.93
C CYS A 577 -3.69 3.30 -19.29
N LEU A 578 -4.02 2.53 -20.32
CA LEU A 578 -4.27 3.05 -21.66
C LEU A 578 -5.45 4.04 -21.70
N SER A 579 -6.49 3.75 -20.90
CA SER A 579 -7.67 4.62 -20.82
C SER A 579 -7.33 5.89 -20.05
N GLY A 580 -7.37 7.04 -20.71
CA GLY A 580 -7.06 8.35 -20.11
C GLY A 580 -5.57 8.64 -19.91
N GLY A 581 -4.66 7.71 -20.27
CA GLY A 581 -3.22 7.89 -20.20
C GLY A 581 -2.67 8.93 -21.19
N VAL A 582 -1.33 9.03 -21.30
CA VAL A 582 -0.66 9.97 -22.23
C VAL A 582 -0.94 9.60 -23.68
N GLY A 583 -1.03 8.31 -24.00
CA GLY A 583 -1.41 7.85 -25.34
C GLY A 583 -2.77 8.38 -25.78
N SER A 584 -3.76 8.39 -24.89
CA SER A 584 -5.09 8.97 -25.16
C SER A 584 -5.02 10.48 -25.47
N ALA A 585 -4.14 11.23 -24.77
CA ALA A 585 -3.96 12.66 -25.04
C ALA A 585 -3.30 12.92 -26.40
N ILE A 586 -2.31 12.12 -26.74
CA ILE A 586 -1.63 12.25 -28.05
C ILE A 586 -2.58 11.89 -29.19
N LEU A 587 -3.43 10.87 -29.02
CA LEU A 587 -4.48 10.54 -30.01
C LEU A 587 -5.45 11.71 -30.19
N GLN A 588 -5.91 12.35 -29.12
CA GLN A 588 -6.77 13.52 -29.19
C GLN A 588 -6.09 14.67 -29.94
N LEU A 589 -4.85 15.02 -29.58
CA LEU A 589 -4.07 16.08 -30.21
C LEU A 589 -3.81 15.79 -31.72
N ALA A 590 -3.54 14.53 -32.04
CA ALA A 590 -3.33 14.10 -33.42
C ALA A 590 -4.58 14.27 -34.27
N MET A 591 -5.76 13.94 -33.74
CA MET A 591 -7.05 14.18 -34.42
C MET A 591 -7.30 15.68 -34.62
N GLU A 592 -7.08 16.51 -33.61
CA GLU A 592 -7.23 17.97 -33.71
C GLU A 592 -6.25 18.57 -34.74
N ALA A 593 -5.03 18.02 -34.81
CA ALA A 593 -4.00 18.43 -35.78
C ALA A 593 -4.27 17.90 -37.21
N GLY A 594 -5.29 17.05 -37.42
CA GLY A 594 -5.58 16.43 -38.71
C GLY A 594 -4.53 15.40 -39.16
N TYR A 595 -3.82 14.77 -38.23
CA TYR A 595 -2.81 13.74 -38.53
C TYR A 595 -3.41 12.57 -39.28
N LYS A 596 -2.77 12.17 -40.39
CA LYS A 596 -3.23 11.09 -41.26
C LYS A 596 -2.42 9.80 -41.14
N GLY A 597 -1.36 9.82 -40.33
CA GLY A 597 -0.54 8.66 -40.06
C GLY A 597 -1.19 7.69 -39.08
N ARG A 598 -0.43 6.67 -38.71
CA ARG A 598 -0.89 5.63 -37.77
C ARG A 598 -0.29 5.87 -36.39
N ILE A 599 -1.11 5.69 -35.39
CA ILE A 599 -0.68 5.72 -33.99
C ILE A 599 -1.03 4.38 -33.33
N LYS A 600 -0.06 3.78 -32.65
CA LYS A 600 -0.28 2.66 -31.73
C LYS A 600 0.17 3.07 -30.34
N THR A 601 -0.65 2.73 -29.36
CA THR A 601 -0.37 2.96 -27.94
C THR A 601 -0.08 1.64 -27.25
N LEU A 602 0.92 1.61 -26.39
CA LEU A 602 1.25 0.53 -25.47
C LEU A 602 1.19 1.06 -24.03
N GLY A 603 0.52 0.35 -23.18
CA GLY A 603 0.32 0.68 -21.77
C GLY A 603 -0.40 -0.45 -21.06
N LEU A 604 -0.81 -0.22 -19.82
CA LEU A 604 -1.51 -1.23 -19.04
C LEU A 604 -2.93 -1.43 -19.59
N PRO A 605 -3.34 -2.68 -19.83
CA PRO A 605 -4.68 -3.02 -20.31
C PRO A 605 -5.77 -2.67 -19.29
N ASP A 606 -7.06 -2.71 -19.72
CA ASP A 606 -8.22 -2.43 -18.86
C ASP A 606 -8.56 -3.63 -17.96
N GLU A 607 -7.59 -3.98 -17.10
CA GLU A 607 -7.71 -5.05 -16.11
C GLU A 607 -6.76 -4.82 -14.92
N PHE A 608 -7.05 -5.46 -13.78
CA PHE A 608 -6.17 -5.44 -12.61
C PHE A 608 -5.01 -6.41 -12.80
N ILE A 609 -3.80 -5.86 -12.94
CA ILE A 609 -2.59 -6.67 -13.17
C ILE A 609 -2.19 -7.41 -11.90
N SER A 610 -2.11 -8.73 -11.99
CA SER A 610 -1.78 -9.61 -10.87
C SER A 610 -0.35 -9.41 -10.34
N HIS A 611 -0.07 -10.00 -9.18
CA HIS A 611 1.25 -10.05 -8.57
C HIS A 611 2.21 -10.93 -9.38
N GLY A 612 3.50 -10.64 -9.27
CA GLY A 612 4.58 -11.33 -9.97
C GLY A 612 5.84 -10.46 -9.98
N THR A 613 6.85 -10.84 -10.74
CA THR A 613 7.99 -9.97 -10.96
C THR A 613 7.64 -8.84 -11.94
N PRO A 614 8.26 -7.65 -11.85
CA PRO A 614 8.04 -6.59 -12.84
C PRO A 614 8.28 -7.04 -14.29
N ALA A 615 9.22 -7.95 -14.52
CA ALA A 615 9.49 -8.49 -15.86
C ALA A 615 8.33 -9.35 -16.39
N GLU A 616 7.73 -10.21 -15.55
CA GLU A 616 6.53 -10.99 -15.92
C GLU A 616 5.35 -10.08 -16.20
N GLN A 617 5.15 -9.07 -15.36
CA GLN A 617 4.07 -8.09 -15.54
C GLN A 617 4.24 -7.27 -16.82
N LYS A 618 5.47 -6.79 -17.12
CA LYS A 618 5.76 -6.07 -18.39
C LYS A 618 5.49 -6.96 -19.61
N ARG A 619 5.92 -8.21 -19.58
CA ARG A 619 5.66 -9.17 -20.67
C ARG A 619 4.16 -9.39 -20.85
N TYR A 620 3.43 -9.59 -19.77
CA TYR A 620 1.98 -9.75 -19.83
C TYR A 620 1.27 -8.52 -20.43
N CYS A 621 1.71 -7.32 -20.08
CA CYS A 621 1.16 -6.06 -20.58
C CYS A 621 1.67 -5.68 -21.98
N GLY A 622 2.58 -6.46 -22.60
CA GLY A 622 3.17 -6.10 -23.89
C GLY A 622 4.12 -4.89 -23.82
N LEU A 623 4.79 -4.70 -22.69
CA LEU A 623 5.71 -3.60 -22.38
C LEU A 623 7.17 -4.06 -22.25
N ASP A 624 7.47 -5.32 -22.51
CA ASP A 624 8.84 -5.82 -22.65
C ASP A 624 9.43 -5.45 -24.03
N GLU A 625 10.74 -5.58 -24.15
CA GLU A 625 11.49 -5.15 -25.35
C GLU A 625 11.02 -5.87 -26.62
N ASP A 626 10.74 -7.18 -26.54
CA ASP A 626 10.27 -7.95 -27.71
C ASP A 626 8.86 -7.49 -28.15
N SER A 627 7.95 -7.25 -27.23
CA SER A 627 6.61 -6.75 -27.52
C SER A 627 6.63 -5.34 -28.11
N ILE A 628 7.50 -4.46 -27.59
CA ILE A 628 7.71 -3.10 -28.14
C ILE A 628 8.28 -3.20 -29.55
N TYR A 629 9.26 -4.09 -29.78
CA TYR A 629 9.85 -4.32 -31.08
C TYR A 629 8.81 -4.81 -32.11
N ASP A 630 8.01 -5.80 -31.75
CA ASP A 630 6.96 -6.35 -32.62
C ASP A 630 5.91 -5.29 -32.98
N ALA A 631 5.51 -4.45 -32.02
CA ALA A 631 4.61 -3.34 -32.26
C ALA A 631 5.20 -2.30 -33.22
N ALA A 632 6.49 -1.98 -33.08
CA ALA A 632 7.20 -1.07 -33.98
C ALA A 632 7.36 -1.66 -35.39
N LYS A 633 7.71 -2.93 -35.52
CA LYS A 633 7.80 -3.64 -36.82
C LYS A 633 6.47 -3.70 -37.53
N ALA A 634 5.37 -3.93 -36.83
CA ALA A 634 4.03 -3.93 -37.41
C ALA A 634 3.66 -2.56 -37.98
N LEU A 635 4.08 -1.45 -37.38
CA LEU A 635 3.90 -0.11 -37.92
C LEU A 635 4.79 0.15 -39.15
N LEU A 636 6.03 -0.35 -39.15
CA LEU A 636 6.96 -0.18 -40.26
C LEU A 636 6.63 -1.07 -41.47
N GLY A 637 6.07 -2.26 -41.26
CA GLY A 637 5.79 -3.25 -42.31
C GLY A 637 4.55 -2.97 -43.18
N THR A 638 3.64 -2.10 -42.77
CA THR A 638 2.41 -1.73 -43.50
C THR A 638 2.63 -0.44 -44.24
N LYS A 639 2.57 -0.47 -45.60
CA LYS A 639 2.58 0.76 -46.41
C LYS A 639 1.33 1.59 -46.09
N VAL A 640 1.50 2.88 -45.83
CA VAL A 640 0.39 3.85 -45.84
C VAL A 640 -0.04 4.00 -47.28
N GLU A 641 -1.20 3.47 -47.65
CA GLU A 641 -1.83 3.85 -48.94
C GLU A 641 -2.23 5.32 -48.81
N GLY A 642 -1.60 6.16 -49.64
CA GLY A 642 -1.76 7.60 -49.71
C GLY A 642 -3.13 8.04 -50.27
#